data_d8a463e08c2ece56bf1580ec75a9fb42
#
_entry.id   d8a463e08c2ece56bf1580ec75a9fb42
#
_cell.length_a   1.000
_cell.length_b   1.000
_cell.length_c   1.000
_cell.angle_alpha   90.00
_cell.angle_beta   90.00
_cell.angle_gamma   90.00
#
_symmetry.space_group_name_H-M   'P 1'
#
loop_
_entity.id
_entity.type
_entity.pdbx_description
1 polymer ?
#
loop_
_entity_poly.entity_id
_entity_poly.type
_entity_poly.pdbx_seq_one_letter_code
_entity_poly.pdbx_strand_id
1 'polypeptide(L)'
;MNEETNPKDISIAQAIGFMRSNRPLRTEELCRDYLNKNPGCTEHLRLLSHALMKQNRLTEAEEKLRFAISLSPNYPQLYEDLGSVFAMQSRFEEAIPELEKAIQLQPALPLAHKKLGQALAAVGRGKEADEEFQTYINSDPNREDVIKAADLLNKERTEEAINALRAILKSKPDDVNAMRYLALAYRKDDKNLQDAEALLRSAVQQAPDFIPAWFDLGSLLSVRDKKMEAIAAYQKVVKLDPENGAAWGGLGSAYAVAMYPDKSAEAYAKSIALKPNVPNVLMGQAHVLKTLGDQTEALKSYRAAIKIKPDFGEVYWSMANLKIFQFEDEEVSAMLQQLEQDSLSKSEEIHFRFALGKAFEDKKDYEQAWHYYHTGNQEQRAIVDHYPVEMEMRHNLIKEVFNKEFLEERSDVGFDVADPILIVGLPRSGSTLIEQILASHSQVEGTSELPVLGKLAESIGQYRTDGIKYPEAAKDLRKKDWRAYGQQYIQETQRYRITDKPFFTDKLPNNFPLVGLLSLIMPNAKVINARRHPFDSCLGSYKQLFSRGQNFTYDMLDLAHYYQQYDSIIKHWHQVLPGKILDVHYEQTVDDLETQVRRILDFCELPFEQSCIDFHQTERAIKTASSEQVRQPIYKGALGTWRRYEQFLGLWQEQLGDIIDELPAVSKNAGL
;
A
#
# COMPACT_ATOMS: atom_id res chain seq x y z
N MET A 1 39.73 57.61 20.66
CA MET A 1 39.09 58.17 19.44
C MET A 1 37.75 57.47 19.35
N ASN A 2 36.66 58.15 19.63
CA ASN A 2 35.33 57.64 19.43
C ASN A 2 35.09 57.62 17.91
N GLU A 3 34.90 56.43 17.32
CA GLU A 3 34.37 56.35 15.99
C GLU A 3 32.93 56.91 16.02
N GLU A 4 32.75 58.11 15.44
CA GLU A 4 31.44 58.65 15.17
C GLU A 4 30.71 57.69 14.22
N THR A 5 29.78 56.92 14.74
CA THR A 5 28.94 56.02 13.93
C THR A 5 28.19 56.87 12.92
N ASN A 6 28.37 56.56 11.63
CA ASN A 6 27.75 57.27 10.51
C ASN A 6 26.21 57.25 10.67
N PRO A 7 25.54 58.40 10.58
CA PRO A 7 24.06 58.48 10.67
C PRO A 7 23.31 57.53 9.71
N LYS A 8 23.91 57.21 8.59
CA LYS A 8 23.43 56.17 7.65
C LYS A 8 23.36 54.81 8.31
N ASP A 9 24.42 54.39 8.97
CA ASP A 9 24.55 53.05 9.54
C ASP A 9 23.63 52.86 10.76
N ILE A 10 23.41 53.90 11.53
CA ILE A 10 22.46 53.92 12.64
C ILE A 10 21.02 53.75 12.11
N SER A 11 20.67 54.49 11.06
CA SER A 11 19.33 54.42 10.47
C SER A 11 19.05 53.03 9.85
N ILE A 12 20.04 52.44 9.15
CA ILE A 12 19.94 51.06 8.60
C ILE A 12 19.75 50.04 9.73
N ALA A 13 20.56 50.12 10.79
CA ALA A 13 20.45 49.20 11.92
C ALA A 13 19.06 49.28 12.60
N GLN A 14 18.50 50.48 12.76
CA GLN A 14 17.17 50.67 13.31
C GLN A 14 16.09 50.08 12.38
N ALA A 15 16.20 50.32 11.07
CA ALA A 15 15.25 49.78 10.08
C ALA A 15 15.24 48.26 10.09
N ILE A 16 16.42 47.63 10.13
CA ILE A 16 16.56 46.19 10.26
C ILE A 16 15.97 45.70 11.60
N GLY A 17 16.19 46.40 12.69
CA GLY A 17 15.60 46.09 14.00
C GLY A 17 14.06 46.08 13.96
N PHE A 18 13.45 47.07 13.31
CA PHE A 18 11.99 47.10 13.13
C PHE A 18 11.48 45.98 12.24
N MET A 19 12.19 45.61 11.16
CA MET A 19 11.82 44.48 10.31
C MET A 19 11.89 43.15 11.08
N ARG A 20 12.93 42.93 11.88
CA ARG A 20 13.07 41.73 12.73
C ARG A 20 11.98 41.62 13.79
N SER A 21 11.47 42.80 14.28
CA SER A 21 10.38 42.91 15.26
C SER A 21 8.99 42.87 14.60
N ASN A 22 8.90 42.58 13.30
CA ASN A 22 7.68 42.52 12.48
C ASN A 22 6.90 43.88 12.52
N ARG A 23 7.62 45.02 12.41
CA ARG A 23 7.06 46.37 12.40
C ARG A 23 7.33 47.07 11.07
N PRO A 24 6.77 46.61 9.94
CA PRO A 24 7.07 47.13 8.60
C PRO A 24 6.68 48.62 8.43
N LEU A 25 5.61 49.11 9.06
CA LEU A 25 5.20 50.48 9.00
C LEU A 25 6.25 51.44 9.59
N ARG A 26 6.91 51.04 10.70
CA ARG A 26 8.01 51.83 11.29
C ARG A 26 9.25 51.84 10.42
N THR A 27 9.51 50.70 9.75
CA THR A 27 10.61 50.63 8.77
C THR A 27 10.33 51.56 7.58
N GLU A 28 9.11 51.54 7.06
CA GLU A 28 8.71 52.44 5.98
C GLU A 28 8.87 53.91 6.33
N GLU A 29 8.34 54.34 7.49
CA GLU A 29 8.44 55.70 8.01
C GLU A 29 9.92 56.15 8.08
N LEU A 30 10.76 55.36 8.73
CA LEU A 30 12.18 55.68 8.88
C LEU A 30 12.91 55.74 7.53
N CYS A 31 12.65 54.82 6.62
CA CYS A 31 13.30 54.79 5.32
C CYS A 31 12.83 55.99 4.44
N ARG A 32 11.56 56.37 4.48
CA ARG A 32 11.06 57.54 3.74
C ARG A 32 11.66 58.84 4.26
N ASP A 33 11.73 58.99 5.57
CA ASP A 33 12.36 60.20 6.19
C ASP A 33 13.84 60.34 5.81
N TYR A 34 14.57 59.21 5.76
CA TYR A 34 15.96 59.25 5.32
C TYR A 34 16.09 59.52 3.83
N LEU A 35 15.25 58.89 2.98
CA LEU A 35 15.27 59.07 1.52
C LEU A 35 14.82 60.48 1.08
N ASN A 36 14.01 61.18 1.86
CA ASN A 36 13.69 62.58 1.59
C ASN A 36 14.93 63.47 1.58
N LYS A 37 15.95 63.14 2.38
CA LYS A 37 17.24 63.86 2.44
C LYS A 37 18.30 63.23 1.56
N ASN A 38 18.20 61.96 1.29
CA ASN A 38 19.18 61.15 0.55
C ASN A 38 18.49 60.26 -0.48
N PRO A 39 17.91 60.78 -1.55
CA PRO A 39 17.06 60.02 -2.48
C PRO A 39 17.73 58.84 -3.16
N GLY A 40 19.06 58.85 -3.30
CA GLY A 40 19.85 57.83 -3.97
C GLY A 40 20.43 56.74 -3.04
N CYS A 41 19.98 56.65 -1.78
CA CYS A 41 20.50 55.62 -0.89
C CYS A 41 19.91 54.24 -1.18
N THR A 42 20.67 53.42 -1.87
CA THR A 42 20.25 52.10 -2.34
C THR A 42 19.81 51.17 -1.21
N GLU A 43 20.51 51.17 -0.08
CA GLU A 43 20.18 50.34 1.07
C GLU A 43 18.81 50.71 1.72
N HIS A 44 18.51 51.99 1.82
CA HIS A 44 17.20 52.42 2.33
C HIS A 44 16.06 52.17 1.34
N LEU A 45 16.33 52.29 0.01
CA LEU A 45 15.38 51.89 -1.02
C LEU A 45 15.06 50.38 -0.93
N ARG A 46 16.09 49.58 -0.72
CA ARG A 46 15.93 48.13 -0.54
C ARG A 46 15.13 47.77 0.74
N LEU A 47 15.46 48.39 1.89
CA LEU A 47 14.73 48.16 3.14
C LEU A 47 13.26 48.67 3.06
N LEU A 48 13.04 49.78 2.36
CA LEU A 48 11.69 50.27 2.08
C LEU A 48 10.90 49.25 1.22
N SER A 49 11.53 48.69 0.19
CA SER A 49 10.88 47.67 -0.62
C SER A 49 10.51 46.43 0.20
N HIS A 50 11.38 45.96 1.10
CA HIS A 50 11.05 44.88 2.02
C HIS A 50 9.87 45.21 2.94
N ALA A 51 9.80 46.45 3.44
CA ALA A 51 8.68 46.87 4.27
C ALA A 51 7.37 46.95 3.49
N LEU A 52 7.42 47.36 2.23
CA LEU A 52 6.27 47.38 1.30
C LEU A 52 5.82 45.97 0.93
N MET A 53 6.75 45.07 0.67
CA MET A 53 6.45 43.64 0.42
C MET A 53 5.71 43.01 1.60
N LYS A 54 6.14 43.27 2.84
CA LYS A 54 5.46 42.79 4.05
C LYS A 54 4.05 43.37 4.23
N GLN A 55 3.77 44.51 3.63
CA GLN A 55 2.46 45.16 3.60
C GLN A 55 1.63 44.78 2.36
N ASN A 56 2.13 43.87 1.52
CA ASN A 56 1.53 43.46 0.25
C ASN A 56 1.36 44.59 -0.77
N ARG A 57 2.18 45.67 -0.67
CA ARG A 57 2.24 46.80 -1.61
C ARG A 57 3.28 46.54 -2.68
N LEU A 58 3.04 45.51 -3.49
CA LEU A 58 4.04 44.92 -4.38
C LEU A 58 4.42 45.84 -5.54
N THR A 59 3.49 46.61 -6.09
CA THR A 59 3.76 47.57 -7.18
C THR A 59 4.73 48.67 -6.75
N GLU A 60 4.51 49.25 -5.56
CA GLU A 60 5.43 50.24 -5.02
C GLU A 60 6.81 49.65 -4.70
N ALA A 61 6.85 48.44 -4.21
CA ALA A 61 8.11 47.73 -3.97
C ALA A 61 8.90 47.53 -5.28
N GLU A 62 8.24 47.12 -6.37
CA GLU A 62 8.81 47.04 -7.70
C GLU A 62 9.42 48.34 -8.16
N GLU A 63 8.68 49.46 -8.07
CA GLU A 63 9.16 50.77 -8.45
C GLU A 63 10.44 51.19 -7.69
N LYS A 64 10.46 50.96 -6.37
CA LYS A 64 11.63 51.30 -5.54
C LYS A 64 12.84 50.43 -5.87
N LEU A 65 12.62 49.12 -6.15
CA LEU A 65 13.70 48.22 -6.54
C LEU A 65 14.25 48.54 -7.93
N ARG A 66 13.41 48.83 -8.92
CA ARG A 66 13.85 49.30 -10.25
C ARG A 66 14.66 50.58 -10.16
N PHE A 67 14.24 51.52 -9.33
CA PHE A 67 14.98 52.75 -9.08
C PHE A 67 16.33 52.44 -8.39
N ALA A 68 16.36 51.57 -7.38
CA ALA A 68 17.59 51.16 -6.72
C ALA A 68 18.57 50.46 -7.69
N ILE A 69 18.07 49.60 -8.60
CA ILE A 69 18.86 48.93 -9.66
C ILE A 69 19.47 49.96 -10.62
N SER A 70 18.71 51.01 -10.98
CA SER A 70 19.23 52.08 -11.87
C SER A 70 20.43 52.84 -11.25
N LEU A 71 20.46 52.93 -9.92
CA LEU A 71 21.54 53.56 -9.16
C LEU A 71 22.71 52.57 -8.87
N SER A 72 22.42 51.27 -8.73
CA SER A 72 23.41 50.28 -8.36
C SER A 72 23.22 48.97 -9.16
N PRO A 73 23.53 48.96 -10.48
CA PRO A 73 23.19 47.86 -11.38
C PRO A 73 24.01 46.58 -11.11
N ASN A 74 25.06 46.62 -10.31
CA ASN A 74 25.91 45.47 -9.97
C ASN A 74 25.62 44.95 -8.54
N TYR A 75 24.49 45.30 -7.93
CA TYR A 75 24.11 44.84 -6.59
C TYR A 75 23.17 43.66 -6.65
N PRO A 76 23.67 42.39 -6.45
CA PRO A 76 22.91 41.17 -6.74
C PRO A 76 21.59 41.05 -5.97
N GLN A 77 21.58 41.52 -4.68
CA GLN A 77 20.41 41.39 -3.81
C GLN A 77 19.22 42.20 -4.29
N LEU A 78 19.41 43.29 -5.08
CA LEU A 78 18.32 44.05 -5.66
C LEU A 78 17.55 43.24 -6.70
N TYR A 79 18.26 42.49 -7.52
CA TYR A 79 17.66 41.59 -8.50
C TYR A 79 16.97 40.41 -7.84
N GLU A 80 17.57 39.85 -6.79
CA GLU A 80 16.94 38.81 -5.97
C GLU A 80 15.62 39.30 -5.35
N ASP A 81 15.60 40.53 -4.80
CA ASP A 81 14.42 41.12 -4.18
C ASP A 81 13.36 41.45 -5.26
N LEU A 82 13.75 41.95 -6.44
CA LEU A 82 12.83 42.21 -7.54
C LEU A 82 12.20 40.90 -8.08
N GLY A 83 12.99 39.84 -8.25
CA GLY A 83 12.50 38.53 -8.60
C GLY A 83 11.51 37.99 -7.56
N SER A 84 11.75 38.27 -6.26
CA SER A 84 10.82 37.92 -5.18
C SER A 84 9.49 38.70 -5.29
N VAL A 85 9.54 39.99 -5.65
CA VAL A 85 8.32 40.81 -5.87
C VAL A 85 7.50 40.21 -7.01
N PHE A 86 8.12 39.86 -8.14
CA PHE A 86 7.44 39.23 -9.27
C PHE A 86 6.83 37.87 -8.89
N ALA A 87 7.56 37.05 -8.17
CA ALA A 87 7.04 35.77 -7.69
C ALA A 87 5.81 35.95 -6.76
N MET A 88 5.83 36.96 -5.87
CA MET A 88 4.69 37.27 -5.02
C MET A 88 3.49 37.79 -5.83
N GLN A 89 3.71 38.43 -6.99
CA GLN A 89 2.67 38.82 -7.95
C GLN A 89 2.25 37.66 -8.89
N SER A 90 2.78 36.45 -8.72
CA SER A 90 2.60 35.29 -9.62
C SER A 90 3.12 35.53 -11.06
N ARG A 91 4.00 36.51 -11.27
CA ARG A 91 4.67 36.85 -12.54
C ARG A 91 5.99 36.10 -12.65
N PHE A 92 5.89 34.75 -12.65
CA PHE A 92 7.08 33.87 -12.55
C PHE A 92 8.02 34.00 -13.75
N GLU A 93 7.48 34.18 -14.95
CA GLU A 93 8.29 34.35 -16.18
C GLU A 93 9.15 35.62 -16.13
N GLU A 94 8.70 36.67 -15.42
CA GLU A 94 9.48 37.90 -15.22
C GLU A 94 10.42 37.77 -14.00
N ALA A 95 10.10 36.91 -13.03
CA ALA A 95 10.98 36.64 -11.90
C ALA A 95 12.27 35.93 -12.32
N ILE A 96 12.20 34.97 -13.26
CA ILE A 96 13.31 34.13 -13.70
C ILE A 96 14.51 34.98 -14.17
N PRO A 97 14.43 35.88 -15.15
CA PRO A 97 15.58 36.63 -15.63
C PRO A 97 16.21 37.53 -14.56
N GLU A 98 15.42 38.05 -13.62
CA GLU A 98 15.98 38.85 -12.53
C GLU A 98 16.76 37.99 -11.54
N LEU A 99 16.26 36.80 -11.20
CA LEU A 99 16.95 35.84 -10.33
C LEU A 99 18.20 35.26 -11.00
N GLU A 100 18.16 34.96 -12.30
CA GLU A 100 19.32 34.57 -13.09
C GLU A 100 20.38 35.68 -13.08
N LYS A 101 19.97 36.95 -13.19
CA LYS A 101 20.86 38.11 -13.13
C LYS A 101 21.52 38.24 -11.73
N ALA A 102 20.75 38.01 -10.67
CA ALA A 102 21.31 38.00 -9.31
C ALA A 102 22.40 36.93 -9.17
N ILE A 103 22.17 35.71 -9.67
CA ILE A 103 23.11 34.58 -9.66
C ILE A 103 24.32 34.87 -10.55
N GLN A 104 24.11 35.46 -11.74
CA GLN A 104 25.20 35.85 -12.62
C GLN A 104 26.17 36.84 -11.93
N LEU A 105 25.64 37.79 -11.16
CA LEU A 105 26.43 38.75 -10.42
C LEU A 105 27.13 38.15 -9.21
N GLN A 106 26.47 37.20 -8.54
CA GLN A 106 27.00 36.50 -7.36
C GLN A 106 26.56 35.04 -7.37
N PRO A 107 27.34 34.11 -7.96
CA PRO A 107 26.99 32.69 -8.02
C PRO A 107 26.76 32.03 -6.66
N ALA A 108 27.39 32.49 -5.61
CA ALA A 108 27.22 31.99 -4.25
C ALA A 108 26.09 32.75 -3.51
N LEU A 109 24.89 32.81 -4.10
CA LEU A 109 23.72 33.45 -3.50
C LEU A 109 22.60 32.41 -3.25
N PRO A 110 22.62 31.68 -2.13
CA PRO A 110 21.75 30.52 -1.90
C PRO A 110 20.26 30.83 -2.07
N LEU A 111 19.79 31.97 -1.55
CA LEU A 111 18.38 32.33 -1.61
C LEU A 111 17.91 32.64 -3.04
N ALA A 112 18.77 33.16 -3.90
CA ALA A 112 18.44 33.39 -5.30
C ALA A 112 18.26 32.06 -6.05
N HIS A 113 19.11 31.07 -5.83
CA HIS A 113 18.95 29.71 -6.37
C HIS A 113 17.63 29.08 -5.91
N LYS A 114 17.29 29.18 -4.61
CA LYS A 114 16.00 28.67 -4.08
C LYS A 114 14.81 29.33 -4.78
N LYS A 115 14.82 30.66 -4.92
CA LYS A 115 13.73 31.41 -5.54
C LYS A 115 13.61 31.15 -7.02
N LEU A 116 14.76 31.02 -7.71
CA LEU A 116 14.81 30.65 -9.13
C LEU A 116 14.22 29.26 -9.35
N GLY A 117 14.61 28.27 -8.53
CA GLY A 117 13.99 26.94 -8.55
C GLY A 117 12.47 26.99 -8.37
N GLN A 118 11.96 27.80 -7.44
CA GLN A 118 10.51 27.98 -7.22
C GLN A 118 9.82 28.62 -8.45
N ALA A 119 10.44 29.64 -9.08
CA ALA A 119 9.88 30.29 -10.26
C ALA A 119 9.89 29.35 -11.49
N LEU A 120 10.97 28.61 -11.71
CA LEU A 120 11.09 27.63 -12.78
C LEU A 120 10.07 26.50 -12.66
N ALA A 121 9.87 26.01 -11.46
CA ALA A 121 8.86 24.98 -11.21
C ALA A 121 7.43 25.48 -11.46
N ALA A 122 7.13 26.73 -11.09
CA ALA A 122 5.83 27.35 -11.33
C ALA A 122 5.48 27.47 -12.82
N VAL A 123 6.49 27.64 -13.70
CA VAL A 123 6.31 27.66 -15.16
C VAL A 123 6.53 26.32 -15.84
N GLY A 124 6.68 25.21 -15.06
CA GLY A 124 6.78 23.84 -15.58
C GLY A 124 8.18 23.40 -16.03
N ARG A 125 9.24 24.18 -15.74
CA ARG A 125 10.65 23.86 -16.05
C ARG A 125 11.28 23.03 -14.92
N GLY A 126 10.68 21.85 -14.62
CA GLY A 126 10.98 21.05 -13.44
C GLY A 126 12.44 20.58 -13.32
N LYS A 127 13.09 20.19 -14.42
CA LYS A 127 14.52 19.78 -14.40
C LYS A 127 15.44 20.91 -13.96
N GLU A 128 15.26 22.07 -14.56
CA GLU A 128 16.05 23.27 -14.23
C GLU A 128 15.78 23.72 -12.79
N ALA A 129 14.53 23.60 -12.35
CA ALA A 129 14.17 23.87 -10.96
C ALA A 129 14.92 22.95 -9.98
N ASP A 130 15.04 21.65 -10.30
CA ASP A 130 15.76 20.69 -9.46
C ASP A 130 17.26 21.00 -9.39
N GLU A 131 17.89 21.38 -10.51
CA GLU A 131 19.30 21.82 -10.57
C GLU A 131 19.53 23.03 -9.65
N GLU A 132 18.64 24.02 -9.68
CA GLU A 132 18.71 25.20 -8.83
C GLU A 132 18.49 24.88 -7.34
N PHE A 133 17.55 23.98 -7.02
CA PHE A 133 17.38 23.50 -5.66
C PHE A 133 18.59 22.69 -5.18
N GLN A 134 19.19 21.84 -6.04
CA GLN A 134 20.43 21.14 -5.67
C GLN A 134 21.57 22.14 -5.40
N THR A 135 21.69 23.20 -6.16
CA THR A 135 22.70 24.25 -5.94
C THR A 135 22.46 25.00 -4.63
N TYR A 136 21.19 25.37 -4.33
CA TYR A 136 20.81 25.93 -3.04
C TYR A 136 21.20 25.02 -1.87
N ILE A 137 20.82 23.75 -1.97
CA ILE A 137 21.11 22.72 -0.96
C ILE A 137 22.63 22.52 -0.82
N ASN A 138 23.35 22.55 -1.93
CA ASN A 138 24.80 22.37 -1.95
C ASN A 138 25.57 23.54 -1.31
N SER A 139 24.99 24.70 -1.25
CA SER A 139 25.58 25.89 -0.62
C SER A 139 25.38 25.97 0.89
N ASP A 140 24.67 25.00 1.49
CA ASP A 140 24.43 24.95 2.94
C ASP A 140 25.73 24.62 3.69
N PRO A 141 26.15 25.40 4.68
CA PRO A 141 27.32 25.12 5.51
C PRO A 141 27.22 23.79 6.29
N ASN A 142 26.00 23.30 6.57
CA ASN A 142 25.78 22.01 7.21
C ASN A 142 25.75 20.82 6.24
N ARG A 143 25.96 21.05 4.94
CA ARG A 143 25.87 20.00 3.91
C ARG A 143 26.79 18.83 4.19
N GLU A 144 28.02 19.12 4.61
CA GLU A 144 29.02 18.09 4.87
C GLU A 144 28.56 17.15 5.99
N ASP A 145 27.91 17.67 7.00
CA ASP A 145 27.37 16.88 8.12
C ASP A 145 26.13 16.08 7.70
N VAL A 146 25.27 16.63 6.83
CA VAL A 146 24.15 15.89 6.24
C VAL A 146 24.65 14.76 5.34
N ILE A 147 25.69 15.00 4.54
CA ILE A 147 26.31 13.96 3.69
C ILE A 147 26.93 12.86 4.56
N LYS A 148 27.65 13.21 5.62
CA LYS A 148 28.19 12.23 6.58
C LYS A 148 27.09 11.39 7.22
N ALA A 149 25.97 12.02 7.61
CA ALA A 149 24.83 11.32 8.17
C ALA A 149 24.15 10.40 7.13
N ALA A 150 24.04 10.82 5.88
CA ALA A 150 23.53 9.98 4.78
C ALA A 150 24.47 8.78 4.51
N ASP A 151 25.79 8.97 4.59
CA ASP A 151 26.76 7.89 4.44
C ASP A 151 26.67 6.87 5.59
N LEU A 152 26.37 7.32 6.81
CA LEU A 152 26.09 6.41 7.94
C LEU A 152 24.87 5.52 7.65
N LEU A 153 23.80 6.04 6.99
CA LEU A 153 22.65 5.25 6.57
C LEU A 153 23.02 4.19 5.53
N ASN A 154 23.89 4.54 4.59
CA ASN A 154 24.40 3.60 3.58
C ASN A 154 25.25 2.49 4.20
N LYS A 155 25.93 2.77 5.32
CA LYS A 155 26.74 1.83 6.11
C LYS A 155 25.94 1.09 7.19
N GLU A 156 24.59 1.17 7.14
CA GLU A 156 23.67 0.55 8.10
C GLU A 156 23.81 1.00 9.57
N ARG A 157 24.52 2.10 9.80
CA ARG A 157 24.69 2.73 11.14
C ARG A 157 23.52 3.67 11.42
N THR A 158 22.31 3.14 11.44
CA THR A 158 21.05 3.92 11.45
C THR A 158 20.91 4.80 12.70
N GLU A 159 21.20 4.29 13.88
CA GLU A 159 21.12 5.06 15.14
C GLU A 159 22.06 6.27 15.16
N GLU A 160 23.28 6.13 14.66
CA GLU A 160 24.24 7.23 14.60
C GLU A 160 23.79 8.30 13.59
N ALA A 161 23.25 7.87 12.46
CA ALA A 161 22.67 8.78 11.49
C ALA A 161 21.49 9.57 12.08
N ILE A 162 20.58 8.90 12.80
CA ILE A 162 19.45 9.54 13.50
C ILE A 162 19.95 10.62 14.47
N ASN A 163 20.94 10.31 15.29
CA ASN A 163 21.48 11.25 16.27
C ASN A 163 22.13 12.47 15.59
N ALA A 164 22.91 12.25 14.54
CA ALA A 164 23.53 13.32 13.76
C ALA A 164 22.48 14.23 13.10
N LEU A 165 21.46 13.64 12.43
CA LEU A 165 20.40 14.39 11.74
C LEU A 165 19.52 15.18 12.73
N ARG A 166 19.21 14.62 13.90
CA ARG A 166 18.51 15.35 14.96
C ARG A 166 19.33 16.54 15.48
N ALA A 167 20.65 16.40 15.60
CA ALA A 167 21.50 17.52 16.00
C ALA A 167 21.50 18.64 14.95
N ILE A 168 21.53 18.30 13.67
CA ILE A 168 21.41 19.25 12.56
C ILE A 168 20.07 19.97 12.63
N LEU A 169 18.94 19.25 12.75
CA LEU A 169 17.60 19.85 12.82
C LEU A 169 17.37 20.67 14.08
N LYS A 170 18.10 20.40 15.17
CA LYS A 170 18.08 21.24 16.37
C LYS A 170 18.73 22.62 16.12
N SER A 171 19.78 22.66 15.29
CA SER A 171 20.45 23.91 14.91
C SER A 171 19.75 24.62 13.75
N LYS A 172 19.19 23.86 12.81
CA LYS A 172 18.52 24.33 11.59
C LYS A 172 17.23 23.54 11.36
N PRO A 173 16.11 23.94 12.02
CA PRO A 173 14.84 23.21 11.96
C PRO A 173 14.19 23.13 10.57
N ASP A 174 14.64 23.98 9.64
CA ASP A 174 14.13 24.08 8.27
C ASP A 174 15.02 23.38 7.22
N ASP A 175 16.00 22.58 7.65
CA ASP A 175 16.86 21.82 6.73
C ASP A 175 16.08 20.65 6.08
N VAL A 176 15.68 20.88 4.83
CA VAL A 176 14.86 19.93 4.05
C VAL A 176 15.56 18.59 3.84
N ASN A 177 16.89 18.59 3.64
CA ASN A 177 17.64 17.35 3.45
C ASN A 177 17.80 16.57 4.76
N ALA A 178 18.08 17.27 5.86
CA ALA A 178 18.15 16.62 7.18
C ALA A 178 16.79 16.01 7.54
N MET A 179 15.67 16.70 7.26
CA MET A 179 14.32 16.13 7.42
C MET A 179 14.12 14.88 6.58
N ARG A 180 14.49 14.94 5.30
CA ARG A 180 14.37 13.84 4.36
C ARG A 180 15.19 12.62 4.79
N TYR A 181 16.48 12.80 5.08
CA TYR A 181 17.34 11.69 5.50
C TYR A 181 16.96 11.13 6.87
N LEU A 182 16.48 11.95 7.81
CA LEU A 182 15.95 11.46 9.09
C LEU A 182 14.68 10.63 8.88
N ALA A 183 13.81 11.02 7.97
CA ALA A 183 12.64 10.24 7.60
C ALA A 183 13.02 8.89 6.97
N LEU A 184 14.04 8.86 6.10
CA LEU A 184 14.59 7.62 5.54
C LEU A 184 15.18 6.71 6.61
N ALA A 185 15.87 7.30 7.61
CA ALA A 185 16.40 6.58 8.76
C ALA A 185 15.28 5.93 9.59
N TYR A 186 14.23 6.69 9.90
CA TYR A 186 13.05 6.17 10.63
C TYR A 186 12.32 5.07 9.86
N ARG A 187 12.28 5.16 8.53
CA ARG A 187 11.68 4.10 7.70
C ARG A 187 12.45 2.79 7.78
N LYS A 188 13.79 2.83 7.91
CA LYS A 188 14.62 1.62 8.09
C LYS A 188 14.33 0.92 9.42
N ASP A 189 14.01 1.67 10.47
CA ASP A 189 13.74 1.14 11.82
C ASP A 189 12.29 0.62 11.98
N ASP A 190 11.42 0.87 11.02
CA ASP A 190 9.98 0.47 10.94
C ASP A 190 9.11 0.86 12.17
N LYS A 191 9.71 1.47 13.20
CA LYS A 191 9.01 1.84 14.45
C LYS A 191 8.47 3.26 14.46
N ASN A 192 9.02 4.14 13.61
CA ASN A 192 8.77 5.58 13.63
C ASN A 192 8.19 6.12 12.32
N LEU A 193 7.37 5.33 11.61
CA LEU A 193 6.82 5.70 10.30
C LEU A 193 5.94 6.95 10.35
N GLN A 194 5.31 7.25 11.50
CA GLN A 194 4.50 8.45 11.65
C GLN A 194 5.36 9.72 11.71
N ASP A 195 6.48 9.66 12.44
CA ASP A 195 7.43 10.78 12.50
C ASP A 195 8.13 10.99 11.16
N ALA A 196 8.46 9.89 10.46
CA ALA A 196 8.99 9.95 9.10
C ALA A 196 8.04 10.68 8.14
N GLU A 197 6.74 10.39 8.22
CA GLU A 197 5.73 11.09 7.42
C GLU A 197 5.65 12.57 7.78
N ALA A 198 5.65 12.91 9.06
CA ALA A 198 5.61 14.31 9.50
C ALA A 198 6.80 15.11 8.97
N LEU A 199 8.01 14.53 9.02
CA LEU A 199 9.22 15.12 8.48
C LEU A 199 9.15 15.34 6.96
N LEU A 200 8.71 14.34 6.19
CA LEU A 200 8.58 14.48 4.73
C LEU A 200 7.49 15.47 4.33
N ARG A 201 6.37 15.53 5.07
CA ARG A 201 5.35 16.56 4.85
C ARG A 201 5.88 17.96 5.13
N SER A 202 6.68 18.12 6.19
CA SER A 202 7.35 19.39 6.47
C SER A 202 8.34 19.76 5.36
N ALA A 203 9.14 18.78 4.89
CA ALA A 203 10.08 18.99 3.80
C ALA A 203 9.41 19.47 2.50
N VAL A 204 8.31 18.81 2.07
CA VAL A 204 7.58 19.22 0.86
C VAL A 204 6.79 20.52 1.04
N GLN A 205 6.42 20.87 2.25
CA GLN A 205 5.80 22.18 2.54
C GLN A 205 6.82 23.31 2.42
N GLN A 206 8.05 23.10 2.88
CA GLN A 206 9.12 24.11 2.80
C GLN A 206 9.74 24.21 1.41
N ALA A 207 9.84 23.10 0.70
CA ALA A 207 10.32 23.02 -0.67
C ALA A 207 9.30 22.26 -1.56
N PRO A 208 8.22 22.93 -2.02
CA PRO A 208 7.09 22.30 -2.73
C PRO A 208 7.45 21.64 -4.06
N ASP A 209 8.60 21.95 -4.61
CA ASP A 209 9.07 21.46 -5.90
C ASP A 209 10.35 20.60 -5.78
N PHE A 210 10.71 20.23 -4.54
CA PHE A 210 11.83 19.34 -4.27
C PHE A 210 11.44 17.88 -4.53
N ILE A 211 11.74 17.41 -5.75
CA ILE A 211 11.38 16.09 -6.27
C ILE A 211 11.75 14.93 -5.33
N PRO A 212 12.99 14.86 -4.75
CA PRO A 212 13.35 13.75 -3.88
C PRO A 212 12.45 13.60 -2.65
N ALA A 213 12.01 14.72 -2.04
CA ALA A 213 11.14 14.65 -0.86
C ALA A 213 9.73 14.17 -1.21
N TRP A 214 9.18 14.56 -2.36
CA TRP A 214 7.90 14.04 -2.85
C TRP A 214 7.97 12.56 -3.20
N PHE A 215 9.07 12.12 -3.82
CA PHE A 215 9.29 10.71 -4.15
C PHE A 215 9.36 9.84 -2.88
N ASP A 216 10.14 10.28 -1.88
CA ASP A 216 10.27 9.57 -0.61
C ASP A 216 8.96 9.57 0.18
N LEU A 217 8.19 10.68 0.13
CA LEU A 217 6.85 10.76 0.71
C LEU A 217 5.89 9.76 0.04
N GLY A 218 5.87 9.68 -1.29
CA GLY A 218 5.07 8.71 -2.03
C GLY A 218 5.41 7.27 -1.64
N SER A 219 6.70 6.96 -1.52
CA SER A 219 7.18 5.64 -1.11
C SER A 219 6.77 5.30 0.32
N LEU A 220 6.90 6.25 1.26
CA LEU A 220 6.49 6.05 2.66
C LEU A 220 4.97 5.88 2.80
N LEU A 221 4.19 6.70 2.09
CA LEU A 221 2.72 6.62 2.10
C LEU A 221 2.22 5.28 1.54
N SER A 222 2.94 4.71 0.54
CA SER A 222 2.65 3.37 0.02
C SER A 222 2.83 2.29 1.09
N VAL A 223 3.92 2.35 1.86
CA VAL A 223 4.17 1.44 2.99
C VAL A 223 3.10 1.58 4.08
N ARG A 224 2.62 2.80 4.33
CA ARG A 224 1.57 3.09 5.33
C ARG A 224 0.14 2.82 4.84
N ASP A 225 -0.05 2.18 3.70
CA ASP A 225 -1.36 1.91 3.07
C ASP A 225 -2.21 3.16 2.80
N LYS A 226 -1.57 4.34 2.71
CA LYS A 226 -2.22 5.62 2.36
C LYS A 226 -2.26 5.81 0.84
N LYS A 227 -3.00 4.94 0.16
CA LYS A 227 -2.97 4.74 -1.29
C LYS A 227 -3.18 6.01 -2.10
N MET A 228 -4.24 6.77 -1.81
CA MET A 228 -4.58 7.99 -2.57
C MET A 228 -3.57 9.10 -2.38
N GLU A 229 -3.01 9.22 -1.18
CA GLU A 229 -1.98 10.22 -0.89
C GLU A 229 -0.64 9.83 -1.56
N ALA A 230 -0.30 8.54 -1.61
CA ALA A 230 0.87 8.05 -2.34
C ALA A 230 0.75 8.35 -3.85
N ILE A 231 -0.42 8.09 -4.45
CA ILE A 231 -0.71 8.47 -5.84
C ILE A 231 -0.48 9.97 -6.06
N ALA A 232 -1.05 10.82 -5.20
CA ALA A 232 -0.92 12.27 -5.31
C ALA A 232 0.56 12.73 -5.22
N ALA A 233 1.33 12.12 -4.32
CA ALA A 233 2.76 12.42 -4.18
C ALA A 233 3.56 12.05 -5.44
N TYR A 234 3.37 10.83 -5.99
CA TYR A 234 4.02 10.43 -7.23
C TYR A 234 3.55 11.22 -8.45
N GLN A 235 2.25 11.59 -8.52
CA GLN A 235 1.73 12.48 -9.55
C GLN A 235 2.42 13.86 -9.53
N LYS A 236 2.72 14.39 -8.34
CA LYS A 236 3.50 15.62 -8.21
C LYS A 236 4.92 15.44 -8.78
N VAL A 237 5.58 14.31 -8.49
CA VAL A 237 6.91 14.02 -9.05
C VAL A 237 6.88 13.95 -10.58
N VAL A 238 5.99 13.15 -11.17
CA VAL A 238 5.93 13.00 -12.64
C VAL A 238 5.44 14.27 -13.36
N LYS A 239 4.77 15.17 -12.64
CA LYS A 239 4.43 16.50 -13.16
C LYS A 239 5.65 17.43 -13.19
N LEU A 240 6.51 17.36 -12.16
CA LEU A 240 7.74 18.16 -12.07
C LEU A 240 8.84 17.61 -12.98
N ASP A 241 8.95 16.27 -13.06
CA ASP A 241 9.91 15.56 -13.91
C ASP A 241 9.21 14.42 -14.67
N PRO A 242 8.68 14.67 -15.87
CA PRO A 242 7.99 13.65 -16.68
C PRO A 242 8.90 12.51 -17.15
N GLU A 243 10.23 12.70 -17.12
CA GLU A 243 11.20 11.66 -17.51
C GLU A 243 11.70 10.83 -16.31
N ASN A 244 11.12 11.02 -15.15
CA ASN A 244 11.45 10.24 -13.96
C ASN A 244 10.85 8.83 -14.03
N GLY A 245 11.54 7.91 -14.67
CA GLY A 245 11.10 6.52 -14.80
C GLY A 245 10.82 5.82 -13.45
N ALA A 246 11.58 6.16 -12.38
CA ALA A 246 11.35 5.59 -11.07
C ALA A 246 10.02 6.07 -10.46
N ALA A 247 9.68 7.34 -10.65
CA ALA A 247 8.41 7.89 -10.17
C ALA A 247 7.21 7.32 -10.94
N TRP A 248 7.33 7.09 -12.24
CA TRP A 248 6.32 6.37 -13.02
C TRP A 248 6.14 4.94 -12.53
N GLY A 249 7.23 4.23 -12.17
CA GLY A 249 7.17 2.91 -11.56
C GLY A 249 6.47 2.92 -10.19
N GLY A 250 6.80 3.89 -9.33
CA GLY A 250 6.14 4.10 -8.04
C GLY A 250 4.65 4.42 -8.19
N LEU A 251 4.29 5.27 -9.17
CA LEU A 251 2.90 5.60 -9.51
C LEU A 251 2.14 4.37 -10.00
N GLY A 252 2.77 3.54 -10.84
CA GLY A 252 2.22 2.27 -11.30
C GLY A 252 1.89 1.34 -10.14
N SER A 253 2.84 1.17 -9.20
CA SER A 253 2.64 0.39 -7.99
C SER A 253 1.51 0.93 -7.11
N ALA A 254 1.47 2.25 -6.90
CA ALA A 254 0.43 2.90 -6.10
C ALA A 254 -0.97 2.71 -6.72
N TYR A 255 -1.10 2.83 -8.04
CA TYR A 255 -2.34 2.54 -8.76
C TYR A 255 -2.75 1.06 -8.66
N ALA A 256 -1.80 0.12 -8.76
CA ALA A 256 -2.08 -1.31 -8.61
C ALA A 256 -2.69 -1.64 -7.23
N VAL A 257 -2.08 -1.09 -6.17
CA VAL A 257 -2.56 -1.28 -4.79
C VAL A 257 -3.91 -0.58 -4.56
N ALA A 258 -4.15 0.56 -5.22
CA ALA A 258 -5.41 1.30 -5.15
C ALA A 258 -6.51 0.73 -6.06
N MET A 259 -6.29 -0.40 -6.74
CA MET A 259 -7.25 -1.07 -7.62
C MET A 259 -7.63 -0.28 -8.88
N TYR A 260 -6.67 0.46 -9.46
CA TYR A 260 -6.78 1.12 -10.76
C TYR A 260 -5.86 0.43 -11.78
N PRO A 261 -6.17 -0.81 -12.24
CA PRO A 261 -5.24 -1.61 -13.04
C PRO A 261 -4.89 -0.96 -14.40
N ASP A 262 -5.85 -0.32 -15.07
CA ASP A 262 -5.59 0.35 -16.36
C ASP A 262 -4.57 1.48 -16.21
N LYS A 263 -4.77 2.37 -15.21
CA LYS A 263 -3.81 3.46 -14.92
C LYS A 263 -2.45 2.94 -14.47
N SER A 264 -2.45 1.82 -13.77
CA SER A 264 -1.22 1.15 -13.35
C SER A 264 -0.43 0.64 -14.56
N ALA A 265 -1.10 -0.03 -15.51
CA ALA A 265 -0.47 -0.53 -16.73
C ALA A 265 0.13 0.61 -17.56
N GLU A 266 -0.59 1.73 -17.72
CA GLU A 266 -0.07 2.92 -18.41
C GLU A 266 1.17 3.51 -17.73
N ALA A 267 1.14 3.61 -16.40
CA ALA A 267 2.26 4.16 -15.64
C ALA A 267 3.51 3.27 -15.71
N TYR A 268 3.33 1.94 -15.59
CA TYR A 268 4.44 0.99 -15.77
C TYR A 268 4.99 1.02 -17.20
N ALA A 269 4.14 1.11 -18.23
CA ALA A 269 4.58 1.21 -19.60
C ALA A 269 5.46 2.46 -19.82
N LYS A 270 5.10 3.62 -19.25
CA LYS A 270 5.93 4.83 -19.25
C LYS A 270 7.26 4.63 -18.52
N SER A 271 7.22 3.99 -17.33
CA SER A 271 8.44 3.66 -16.57
C SER A 271 9.40 2.81 -17.39
N ILE A 272 8.90 1.76 -18.05
CA ILE A 272 9.69 0.84 -18.89
C ILE A 272 10.24 1.56 -20.13
N ALA A 273 9.45 2.41 -20.78
CA ALA A 273 9.92 3.20 -21.91
C ALA A 273 11.10 4.12 -21.55
N LEU A 274 11.08 4.69 -20.34
CA LEU A 274 12.16 5.55 -19.83
C LEU A 274 13.35 4.76 -19.26
N LYS A 275 13.08 3.63 -18.59
CA LYS A 275 14.09 2.76 -17.97
C LYS A 275 13.72 1.28 -18.18
N PRO A 276 14.12 0.65 -19.32
CA PRO A 276 13.65 -0.69 -19.69
C PRO A 276 14.20 -1.83 -18.81
N ASN A 277 15.33 -1.63 -18.14
CA ASN A 277 16.06 -2.71 -17.45
C ASN A 277 15.85 -2.65 -15.92
N VAL A 278 14.61 -2.51 -15.46
CA VAL A 278 14.27 -2.53 -14.02
C VAL A 278 13.39 -3.75 -13.72
N PRO A 279 13.94 -4.86 -13.17
CA PRO A 279 13.22 -6.11 -12.98
C PRO A 279 11.92 -5.96 -12.16
N ASN A 280 11.94 -5.19 -11.08
CA ASN A 280 10.77 -4.96 -10.24
C ASN A 280 9.62 -4.22 -10.96
N VAL A 281 9.95 -3.33 -11.89
CA VAL A 281 8.94 -2.62 -12.70
C VAL A 281 8.30 -3.57 -13.71
N LEU A 282 9.12 -4.42 -14.35
CA LEU A 282 8.65 -5.46 -15.27
C LEU A 282 7.75 -6.48 -14.55
N MET A 283 8.13 -6.91 -13.34
CA MET A 283 7.30 -7.77 -12.49
C MET A 283 5.97 -7.10 -12.13
N GLY A 284 6.02 -5.83 -11.71
CA GLY A 284 4.81 -5.06 -11.38
C GLY A 284 3.87 -4.92 -12.57
N GLN A 285 4.40 -4.64 -13.77
CA GLN A 285 3.62 -4.61 -15.01
C GLN A 285 2.98 -5.97 -15.29
N ALA A 286 3.74 -7.05 -15.16
CA ALA A 286 3.23 -8.40 -15.38
C ALA A 286 2.07 -8.75 -14.43
N HIS A 287 2.17 -8.37 -13.15
CA HIS A 287 1.08 -8.55 -12.17
C HIS A 287 -0.20 -7.81 -12.58
N VAL A 288 -0.07 -6.60 -13.09
CA VAL A 288 -1.21 -5.80 -13.54
C VAL A 288 -1.82 -6.38 -14.81
N LEU A 289 -1.00 -6.75 -15.79
CA LEU A 289 -1.46 -7.40 -17.03
C LEU A 289 -2.20 -8.71 -16.73
N LYS A 290 -1.68 -9.52 -15.80
CA LYS A 290 -2.38 -10.71 -15.29
C LYS A 290 -3.76 -10.34 -14.71
N THR A 291 -3.85 -9.28 -13.92
CA THR A 291 -5.12 -8.83 -13.31
C THR A 291 -6.13 -8.40 -14.38
N LEU A 292 -5.66 -7.76 -15.45
CA LEU A 292 -6.45 -7.39 -16.63
C LEU A 292 -6.83 -8.58 -17.52
N GLY A 293 -6.20 -9.77 -17.31
CA GLY A 293 -6.47 -10.98 -18.06
C GLY A 293 -5.53 -11.18 -19.27
N ASP A 294 -4.58 -10.28 -19.50
CA ASP A 294 -3.59 -10.41 -20.57
C ASP A 294 -2.37 -11.22 -20.10
N GLN A 295 -2.54 -12.53 -20.08
CA GLN A 295 -1.51 -13.46 -19.63
C GLN A 295 -0.30 -13.52 -20.58
N THR A 296 -0.52 -13.31 -21.88
CA THR A 296 0.55 -13.36 -22.88
C THR A 296 1.56 -12.25 -22.66
N GLU A 297 1.10 -11.03 -22.49
CA GLU A 297 1.98 -9.88 -22.22
C GLU A 297 2.55 -9.94 -20.79
N ALA A 298 1.77 -10.45 -19.82
CA ALA A 298 2.27 -10.70 -18.47
C ALA A 298 3.49 -11.65 -18.48
N LEU A 299 3.39 -12.78 -19.22
CA LEU A 299 4.48 -13.74 -19.34
C LEU A 299 5.73 -13.14 -20.02
N LYS A 300 5.54 -12.33 -21.07
CA LYS A 300 6.66 -11.63 -21.70
C LYS A 300 7.39 -10.68 -20.72
N SER A 301 6.63 -9.96 -19.91
CA SER A 301 7.20 -9.05 -18.89
C SER A 301 7.92 -9.81 -17.78
N TYR A 302 7.39 -10.95 -17.32
CA TYR A 302 8.08 -11.83 -16.36
C TYR A 302 9.39 -12.38 -16.94
N ARG A 303 9.36 -12.91 -18.16
CA ARG A 303 10.57 -13.42 -18.84
C ARG A 303 11.62 -12.34 -19.08
N ALA A 304 11.21 -11.11 -19.37
CA ALA A 304 12.12 -9.98 -19.45
C ALA A 304 12.77 -9.68 -18.07
N ALA A 305 12.03 -9.78 -16.97
CA ALA A 305 12.55 -9.56 -15.63
C ALA A 305 13.61 -10.59 -15.24
N ILE A 306 13.35 -11.91 -15.45
CA ILE A 306 14.31 -12.97 -15.12
C ILE A 306 15.54 -12.97 -16.03
N LYS A 307 15.43 -12.49 -17.27
CA LYS A 307 16.57 -12.30 -18.16
C LYS A 307 17.56 -11.27 -17.61
N ILE A 308 17.07 -10.21 -16.93
CA ILE A 308 17.90 -9.17 -16.32
C ILE A 308 18.43 -9.63 -14.95
N LYS A 309 17.57 -10.30 -14.17
CA LYS A 309 17.86 -10.80 -12.82
C LYS A 309 17.50 -12.29 -12.72
N PRO A 310 18.43 -13.22 -13.08
CA PRO A 310 18.14 -14.66 -13.10
C PRO A 310 17.86 -15.26 -11.72
N ASP A 311 18.34 -14.64 -10.64
CA ASP A 311 18.12 -15.02 -9.24
C ASP A 311 16.80 -14.47 -8.65
N PHE A 312 15.88 -13.95 -9.48
CA PHE A 312 14.62 -13.38 -9.05
C PHE A 312 13.52 -14.44 -8.89
N GLY A 313 13.63 -15.25 -7.83
CA GLY A 313 12.73 -16.38 -7.56
C GLY A 313 11.25 -15.98 -7.47
N GLU A 314 10.92 -14.78 -6.91
CA GLU A 314 9.54 -14.29 -6.85
C GLU A 314 8.89 -14.21 -8.24
N VAL A 315 9.64 -13.89 -9.29
CA VAL A 315 9.12 -13.83 -10.66
C VAL A 315 8.81 -15.25 -11.17
N TYR A 316 9.68 -16.23 -10.94
CA TYR A 316 9.40 -17.64 -11.31
C TYR A 316 8.16 -18.16 -10.58
N TRP A 317 8.03 -17.88 -9.29
CA TRP A 317 6.81 -18.22 -8.56
C TRP A 317 5.56 -17.51 -9.12
N SER A 318 5.69 -16.24 -9.53
CA SER A 318 4.60 -15.49 -10.15
C SER A 318 4.16 -16.10 -11.49
N MET A 319 5.11 -16.61 -12.30
CA MET A 319 4.84 -17.37 -13.51
C MET A 319 4.12 -18.69 -13.19
N ALA A 320 4.60 -19.46 -12.20
CA ALA A 320 3.95 -20.67 -11.72
C ALA A 320 2.49 -20.44 -11.29
N ASN A 321 2.21 -19.29 -10.71
CA ASN A 321 0.86 -18.88 -10.28
C ASN A 321 -0.08 -18.46 -11.42
N LEU A 322 0.37 -18.42 -12.67
CA LEU A 322 -0.53 -18.28 -13.82
C LEU A 322 -1.42 -19.52 -14.03
N LYS A 323 -1.06 -20.68 -13.46
CA LYS A 323 -1.78 -21.96 -13.42
C LYS A 323 -1.99 -22.66 -14.77
N ILE A 324 -2.11 -21.92 -15.87
CA ILE A 324 -2.23 -22.44 -17.25
C ILE A 324 -0.87 -22.45 -17.98
N PHE A 325 0.15 -21.84 -17.38
CA PHE A 325 1.50 -21.79 -17.88
C PHE A 325 2.30 -23.04 -17.44
N GLN A 326 3.14 -23.55 -18.32
CA GLN A 326 4.11 -24.62 -18.03
C GLN A 326 5.51 -24.09 -18.33
N PHE A 327 6.46 -24.40 -17.43
CA PHE A 327 7.85 -24.03 -17.61
C PHE A 327 8.52 -24.84 -18.72
N GLU A 328 9.36 -24.19 -19.50
CA GLU A 328 10.26 -24.84 -20.45
C GLU A 328 11.41 -25.53 -19.70
N ASP A 329 12.05 -26.55 -20.31
CA ASP A 329 13.11 -27.34 -19.65
C ASP A 329 14.32 -26.46 -19.29
N GLU A 330 14.60 -25.43 -20.09
CA GLU A 330 15.64 -24.45 -19.85
C GLU A 330 15.33 -23.58 -18.61
N GLU A 331 14.06 -23.20 -18.41
CA GLU A 331 13.63 -22.44 -17.25
C GLU A 331 13.72 -23.27 -15.97
N VAL A 332 13.37 -24.57 -16.05
CA VAL A 332 13.54 -25.52 -14.92
C VAL A 332 15.01 -25.71 -14.59
N SER A 333 15.87 -25.90 -15.60
CA SER A 333 17.31 -26.03 -15.41
C SER A 333 17.93 -24.79 -14.79
N ALA A 334 17.49 -23.59 -15.21
CA ALA A 334 17.94 -22.34 -14.65
C ALA A 334 17.57 -22.22 -13.15
N MET A 335 16.33 -22.58 -12.76
CA MET A 335 15.92 -22.60 -11.35
C MET A 335 16.76 -23.55 -10.50
N LEU A 336 17.06 -24.76 -11.01
CA LEU A 336 17.90 -25.73 -10.31
C LEU A 336 19.32 -25.20 -10.12
N GLN A 337 19.90 -24.58 -11.13
CA GLN A 337 21.24 -23.97 -11.06
C GLN A 337 21.29 -22.81 -10.06
N GLN A 338 20.20 -22.01 -9.92
CA GLN A 338 20.16 -20.96 -8.92
C GLN A 338 20.16 -21.52 -7.49
N LEU A 339 19.45 -22.63 -7.24
CA LEU A 339 19.41 -23.28 -5.92
C LEU A 339 20.78 -23.87 -5.49
N GLU A 340 21.73 -24.05 -6.40
CA GLU A 340 23.09 -24.50 -6.09
C GLU A 340 24.01 -23.35 -5.64
N GLN A 341 23.54 -22.09 -5.67
CA GLN A 341 24.36 -20.92 -5.33
C GLN A 341 24.24 -20.57 -3.84
N ASP A 342 25.35 -20.53 -3.13
CA ASP A 342 25.43 -20.15 -1.71
C ASP A 342 25.01 -18.69 -1.42
N SER A 343 24.94 -17.83 -2.45
CA SER A 343 24.63 -16.41 -2.31
C SER A 343 23.12 -16.11 -2.37
N LEU A 344 22.28 -17.10 -2.59
CA LEU A 344 20.84 -16.92 -2.72
C LEU A 344 20.20 -16.58 -1.37
N SER A 345 19.30 -15.61 -1.34
CA SER A 345 18.56 -15.31 -0.11
C SER A 345 17.55 -16.41 0.20
N LYS A 346 17.23 -16.63 1.47
CA LYS A 346 16.22 -17.62 1.89
C LYS A 346 14.85 -17.36 1.23
N SER A 347 14.48 -16.12 1.04
CA SER A 347 13.23 -15.78 0.34
C SER A 347 13.25 -16.25 -1.11
N GLU A 348 14.36 -16.04 -1.83
CA GLU A 348 14.46 -16.47 -3.22
C GLU A 348 14.53 -18.01 -3.33
N GLU A 349 15.24 -18.69 -2.41
CA GLU A 349 15.25 -20.16 -2.34
C GLU A 349 13.83 -20.74 -2.23
N ILE A 350 13.03 -20.21 -1.31
CA ILE A 350 11.65 -20.62 -1.10
C ILE A 350 10.81 -20.42 -2.37
N HIS A 351 10.93 -19.27 -3.03
CA HIS A 351 10.21 -19.01 -4.27
C HIS A 351 10.58 -20.00 -5.38
N PHE A 352 11.87 -20.30 -5.55
CA PHE A 352 12.33 -21.29 -6.52
C PHE A 352 11.79 -22.70 -6.20
N ARG A 353 11.79 -23.11 -4.93
CA ARG A 353 11.25 -24.41 -4.53
C ARG A 353 9.77 -24.54 -4.87
N PHE A 354 8.96 -23.54 -4.55
CA PHE A 354 7.54 -23.56 -4.92
C PHE A 354 7.33 -23.54 -6.44
N ALA A 355 8.14 -22.80 -7.20
CA ALA A 355 8.09 -22.80 -8.66
C ALA A 355 8.49 -24.16 -9.26
N LEU A 356 9.55 -24.78 -8.74
CA LEU A 356 9.97 -26.14 -9.14
C LEU A 356 8.94 -27.20 -8.76
N GLY A 357 8.33 -27.09 -7.57
CA GLY A 357 7.22 -27.96 -7.19
C GLY A 357 6.11 -27.95 -8.23
N LYS A 358 5.71 -26.76 -8.72
CA LYS A 358 4.73 -26.62 -9.81
C LYS A 358 5.25 -27.17 -11.14
N ALA A 359 6.50 -26.92 -11.49
CA ALA A 359 7.09 -27.38 -12.73
C ALA A 359 7.11 -28.93 -12.82
N PHE A 360 7.52 -29.62 -11.74
CA PHE A 360 7.52 -31.06 -11.67
C PHE A 360 6.09 -31.63 -11.59
N GLU A 361 5.16 -30.98 -10.92
CA GLU A 361 3.74 -31.36 -10.93
C GLU A 361 3.18 -31.35 -12.36
N ASP A 362 3.50 -30.33 -13.17
CA ASP A 362 3.06 -30.24 -14.56
C ASP A 362 3.65 -31.34 -15.44
N LYS A 363 4.87 -31.79 -15.12
CA LYS A 363 5.52 -32.96 -15.73
C LYS A 363 5.00 -34.29 -15.18
N LYS A 364 4.06 -34.27 -14.22
CA LYS A 364 3.49 -35.41 -13.51
C LYS A 364 4.51 -36.21 -12.69
N ASP A 365 5.64 -35.61 -12.37
CA ASP A 365 6.61 -36.13 -11.40
C ASP A 365 6.23 -35.67 -10.00
N TYR A 366 5.26 -36.37 -9.40
CA TYR A 366 4.68 -36.01 -8.12
C TYR A 366 5.64 -36.24 -6.95
N GLU A 367 6.65 -37.07 -7.10
CA GLU A 367 7.69 -37.28 -6.08
C GLU A 367 8.61 -36.07 -5.97
N GLN A 368 9.15 -35.59 -7.10
CA GLN A 368 9.95 -34.37 -7.15
C GLN A 368 9.09 -33.14 -6.79
N ALA A 369 7.86 -33.07 -7.28
CA ALA A 369 6.96 -32.01 -6.93
C ALA A 369 6.73 -31.89 -5.41
N TRP A 370 6.49 -33.06 -4.75
CA TRP A 370 6.36 -33.13 -3.30
C TRP A 370 7.64 -32.71 -2.58
N HIS A 371 8.79 -33.21 -3.02
CA HIS A 371 10.08 -32.86 -2.44
C HIS A 371 10.26 -31.32 -2.39
N TYR A 372 10.05 -30.65 -3.51
CA TYR A 372 10.24 -29.19 -3.58
C TYR A 372 9.18 -28.43 -2.78
N TYR A 373 7.91 -28.80 -2.87
CA TYR A 373 6.87 -28.16 -2.05
C TYR A 373 7.13 -28.38 -0.56
N HIS A 374 7.46 -29.59 -0.15
CA HIS A 374 7.68 -29.93 1.26
C HIS A 374 8.88 -29.17 1.84
N THR A 375 10.00 -29.17 1.15
CA THR A 375 11.22 -28.46 1.57
C THR A 375 10.96 -26.93 1.61
N GLY A 376 10.31 -26.37 0.59
CA GLY A 376 9.94 -24.95 0.57
C GLY A 376 9.01 -24.56 1.71
N ASN A 377 8.06 -25.44 2.06
CA ASN A 377 7.18 -25.21 3.22
C ASN A 377 7.96 -25.26 4.54
N GLN A 378 8.86 -26.24 4.74
CA GLN A 378 9.69 -26.31 5.95
C GLN A 378 10.55 -25.05 6.12
N GLU A 379 11.18 -24.57 5.05
CA GLU A 379 11.96 -23.34 5.07
C GLU A 379 11.09 -22.11 5.38
N GLN A 380 9.92 -22.01 4.77
CA GLN A 380 8.99 -20.92 5.04
C GLN A 380 8.47 -20.96 6.48
N ARG A 381 8.15 -22.18 6.99
CA ARG A 381 7.69 -22.35 8.39
C ARG A 381 8.72 -21.90 9.41
N ALA A 382 10.00 -22.06 9.10
CA ALA A 382 11.10 -21.63 9.99
C ALA A 382 11.26 -20.10 10.12
N ILE A 383 10.72 -19.32 9.18
CA ILE A 383 10.85 -17.87 9.16
C ILE A 383 9.56 -17.12 9.47
N VAL A 384 8.41 -17.81 9.56
CA VAL A 384 7.13 -17.16 9.89
C VAL A 384 6.71 -17.45 11.32
N ASP A 385 6.16 -16.46 11.98
CA ASP A 385 5.54 -16.62 13.29
C ASP A 385 4.17 -17.28 13.16
N HIS A 386 4.01 -18.43 13.79
CA HIS A 386 2.73 -19.12 13.90
C HIS A 386 2.64 -19.87 15.23
N TYR A 387 1.60 -19.61 15.99
CA TYR A 387 1.37 -20.13 17.34
C TYR A 387 0.03 -20.87 17.36
N PRO A 388 -0.02 -22.18 17.03
CA PRO A 388 -1.25 -22.96 16.92
C PRO A 388 -2.07 -22.98 18.21
N VAL A 389 -1.40 -23.06 19.36
CA VAL A 389 -2.06 -23.11 20.68
C VAL A 389 -2.78 -21.79 21.00
N GLU A 390 -2.17 -20.64 20.70
CA GLU A 390 -2.82 -19.34 20.90
C GLU A 390 -4.06 -19.19 20.03
N MET A 391 -3.97 -19.68 18.79
CA MET A 391 -5.10 -19.69 17.87
C MET A 391 -6.24 -20.57 18.36
N GLU A 392 -5.93 -21.77 18.83
CA GLU A 392 -6.91 -22.67 19.41
C GLU A 392 -7.58 -22.06 20.65
N MET A 393 -6.80 -21.49 21.55
CA MET A 393 -7.32 -20.78 22.73
C MET A 393 -8.28 -19.66 22.33
N ARG A 394 -7.91 -18.85 21.32
CA ARG A 394 -8.77 -17.79 20.80
C ARG A 394 -10.07 -18.33 20.20
N HIS A 395 -10.01 -19.41 19.46
CA HIS A 395 -11.19 -20.05 18.86
C HIS A 395 -12.12 -20.63 19.95
N ASN A 396 -11.55 -21.26 20.97
CA ASN A 396 -12.33 -21.77 22.11
C ASN A 396 -13.00 -20.62 22.87
N LEU A 397 -12.30 -19.52 23.10
CA LEU A 397 -12.84 -18.34 23.77
C LEU A 397 -13.97 -17.69 22.94
N ILE A 398 -13.85 -17.68 21.61
CA ILE A 398 -14.95 -17.22 20.72
C ILE A 398 -16.21 -18.07 20.93
N LYS A 399 -16.07 -19.42 20.94
CA LYS A 399 -17.20 -20.33 21.18
C LYS A 399 -17.82 -20.15 22.56
N GLU A 400 -16.99 -19.89 23.58
CA GLU A 400 -17.44 -19.63 24.94
C GLU A 400 -18.24 -18.32 25.04
N VAL A 401 -17.72 -17.23 24.43
CA VAL A 401 -18.35 -15.91 24.47
C VAL A 401 -19.63 -15.87 23.64
N PHE A 402 -19.57 -16.35 22.40
CA PHE A 402 -20.71 -16.33 21.48
C PHE A 402 -21.52 -17.64 21.57
N ASN A 403 -21.88 -18.01 22.78
CA ASN A 403 -22.77 -19.16 23.03
C ASN A 403 -24.23 -18.81 22.72
N LYS A 404 -25.11 -19.80 22.80
CA LYS A 404 -26.54 -19.67 22.46
C LYS A 404 -27.23 -18.58 23.30
N GLU A 405 -27.04 -18.59 24.60
CA GLU A 405 -27.67 -17.65 25.54
C GLU A 405 -27.24 -16.20 25.21
N PHE A 406 -25.93 -15.95 25.02
CA PHE A 406 -25.38 -14.64 24.69
C PHE A 406 -25.96 -14.08 23.36
N LEU A 407 -26.14 -14.94 22.35
CA LEU A 407 -26.67 -14.55 21.04
C LEU A 407 -28.20 -14.31 21.10
N GLU A 408 -28.95 -15.15 21.81
CA GLU A 408 -30.40 -14.99 21.97
C GLU A 408 -30.77 -13.71 22.73
N GLU A 409 -30.06 -13.39 23.82
CA GLU A 409 -30.24 -12.14 24.57
C GLU A 409 -29.99 -10.87 23.76
N ARG A 410 -29.25 -10.97 22.67
CA ARG A 410 -28.83 -9.85 21.81
C ARG A 410 -29.40 -9.94 20.40
N SER A 411 -30.46 -10.70 20.21
CA SER A 411 -31.07 -10.92 18.87
C SER A 411 -31.60 -9.65 18.19
N ASP A 412 -31.80 -8.54 18.95
CA ASP A 412 -32.43 -7.30 18.52
C ASP A 412 -31.49 -6.08 18.51
N VAL A 413 -30.17 -6.28 18.52
CA VAL A 413 -29.22 -5.18 18.78
C VAL A 413 -28.57 -4.55 17.53
N GLY A 414 -28.52 -5.24 16.41
CA GLY A 414 -27.71 -4.90 15.25
C GLY A 414 -28.23 -3.73 14.39
N PHE A 415 -27.56 -3.50 13.26
CA PHE A 415 -27.97 -2.61 12.22
C PHE A 415 -28.75 -3.40 11.17
N ASP A 416 -30.01 -3.02 10.98
CA ASP A 416 -31.01 -3.78 10.25
C ASP A 416 -30.94 -3.51 8.73
N VAL A 417 -29.91 -4.06 8.07
CA VAL A 417 -29.75 -4.09 6.60
C VAL A 417 -29.29 -5.48 6.18
N ALA A 418 -29.61 -5.86 4.95
CA ALA A 418 -29.33 -7.20 4.42
C ALA A 418 -28.26 -7.21 3.31
N ASP A 419 -27.57 -6.10 3.10
CA ASP A 419 -26.66 -5.89 1.98
C ASP A 419 -25.46 -6.86 1.91
N PRO A 420 -24.80 -7.24 3.04
CA PRO A 420 -23.61 -8.07 2.96
C PRO A 420 -23.94 -9.56 2.84
N ILE A 421 -23.27 -10.22 1.90
CA ILE A 421 -23.19 -11.68 1.77
C ILE A 421 -21.76 -12.07 2.13
N LEU A 422 -21.58 -12.65 3.35
CA LEU A 422 -20.27 -13.08 3.81
C LEU A 422 -19.95 -14.48 3.25
N ILE A 423 -18.77 -14.63 2.64
CA ILE A 423 -18.29 -15.93 2.15
C ILE A 423 -17.06 -16.33 2.98
N VAL A 424 -17.22 -17.36 3.81
CA VAL A 424 -16.20 -17.91 4.70
C VAL A 424 -15.78 -19.32 4.27
N GLY A 425 -14.78 -19.89 4.93
CA GLY A 425 -14.27 -21.23 4.69
C GLY A 425 -12.77 -21.31 4.94
N LEU A 426 -12.11 -22.21 4.24
CA LEU A 426 -10.66 -22.27 4.21
C LEU A 426 -10.10 -21.76 2.86
N PRO A 427 -8.84 -21.36 2.80
CA PRO A 427 -8.19 -21.12 1.53
C PRO A 427 -8.33 -22.33 0.60
N ARG A 428 -8.52 -22.12 -0.69
CA ARG A 428 -8.65 -23.18 -1.71
C ARG A 428 -9.90 -24.09 -1.58
N SER A 429 -10.89 -23.67 -0.80
CA SER A 429 -12.18 -24.40 -0.64
C SER A 429 -13.23 -24.09 -1.72
N GLY A 430 -12.94 -23.23 -2.70
CA GLY A 430 -13.89 -22.84 -3.74
C GLY A 430 -14.63 -21.52 -3.46
N SER A 431 -14.27 -20.76 -2.42
CA SER A 431 -14.89 -19.48 -2.05
C SER A 431 -14.90 -18.45 -3.19
N THR A 432 -13.86 -18.41 -4.03
CA THR A 432 -13.80 -17.53 -5.21
C THR A 432 -14.82 -17.94 -6.29
N LEU A 433 -15.11 -19.22 -6.43
CA LEU A 433 -16.14 -19.71 -7.35
C LEU A 433 -17.55 -19.23 -6.89
N ILE A 434 -17.84 -19.39 -5.60
CA ILE A 434 -19.11 -18.91 -5.02
C ILE A 434 -19.24 -17.40 -5.17
N GLU A 435 -18.18 -16.65 -4.91
CA GLU A 435 -18.15 -15.20 -5.12
C GLU A 435 -18.41 -14.83 -6.59
N GLN A 436 -17.80 -15.53 -7.53
CA GLN A 436 -17.97 -15.26 -8.97
C GLN A 436 -19.39 -15.57 -9.43
N ILE A 437 -19.99 -16.67 -8.97
CA ILE A 437 -21.39 -17.00 -9.22
C ILE A 437 -22.30 -15.88 -8.74
N LEU A 438 -22.15 -15.43 -7.49
CA LEU A 438 -22.96 -14.34 -6.92
C LEU A 438 -22.72 -13.00 -7.61
N ALA A 439 -21.46 -12.67 -7.91
CA ALA A 439 -21.10 -11.42 -8.58
C ALA A 439 -21.63 -11.34 -10.03
N SER A 440 -22.01 -12.47 -10.63
CA SER A 440 -22.66 -12.53 -11.93
C SER A 440 -24.14 -12.17 -11.90
N HIS A 441 -24.73 -12.10 -10.70
CA HIS A 441 -26.10 -11.65 -10.51
C HIS A 441 -26.22 -10.13 -10.68
N SER A 442 -27.30 -9.67 -11.31
CA SER A 442 -27.54 -8.25 -11.58
C SER A 442 -27.57 -7.37 -10.31
N GLN A 443 -28.03 -7.92 -9.19
CA GLN A 443 -28.20 -7.22 -7.92
C GLN A 443 -27.01 -7.37 -6.96
N VAL A 444 -25.98 -8.17 -7.27
CA VAL A 444 -24.85 -8.43 -6.35
C VAL A 444 -23.56 -7.85 -6.89
N GLU A 445 -22.89 -7.06 -6.10
CA GLU A 445 -21.53 -6.57 -6.38
C GLU A 445 -20.50 -7.52 -5.80
N GLY A 446 -19.62 -8.05 -6.64
CA GLY A 446 -18.45 -8.81 -6.20
C GLY A 446 -17.33 -7.86 -5.78
N THR A 447 -17.01 -7.81 -4.51
CA THR A 447 -15.93 -6.94 -4.00
C THR A 447 -14.57 -7.66 -4.00
N SER A 448 -14.12 -8.14 -2.86
CA SER A 448 -12.87 -8.88 -2.69
C SER A 448 -12.73 -9.39 -1.24
N GLU A 449 -11.51 -9.68 -0.81
CA GLU A 449 -11.17 -10.00 0.58
C GLU A 449 -11.12 -8.70 1.40
N LEU A 450 -12.24 -8.38 2.11
CA LEU A 450 -12.36 -7.14 2.86
C LEU A 450 -11.77 -7.30 4.28
N PRO A 451 -10.84 -6.42 4.70
CA PRO A 451 -10.25 -6.49 6.04
C PRO A 451 -11.14 -5.85 7.13
N VAL A 452 -12.35 -5.41 6.76
CA VAL A 452 -13.18 -4.53 7.61
C VAL A 452 -13.66 -5.26 8.86
N LEU A 453 -14.25 -6.45 8.72
CA LEU A 453 -14.79 -7.20 9.85
C LEU A 453 -13.72 -7.57 10.87
N GLY A 454 -12.53 -7.98 10.41
CA GLY A 454 -11.38 -8.27 11.28
C GLY A 454 -10.91 -7.04 12.05
N LYS A 455 -10.77 -5.89 11.37
CA LYS A 455 -10.39 -4.62 12.02
C LYS A 455 -11.42 -4.15 13.05
N LEU A 456 -12.70 -4.32 12.78
CA LEU A 456 -13.76 -4.04 13.75
C LEU A 456 -13.63 -4.92 14.99
N ALA A 457 -13.42 -6.22 14.82
CA ALA A 457 -13.19 -7.14 15.93
C ALA A 457 -11.95 -6.71 16.76
N GLU A 458 -10.84 -6.37 16.12
CA GLU A 458 -9.63 -5.89 16.80
C GLU A 458 -9.84 -4.57 17.54
N SER A 459 -10.73 -3.70 17.07
CA SER A 459 -11.04 -2.43 17.72
C SER A 459 -11.85 -2.59 19.01
N ILE A 460 -12.57 -3.71 19.17
CA ILE A 460 -13.36 -4.00 20.39
C ILE A 460 -12.40 -4.24 21.56
N GLY A 461 -12.44 -3.35 22.53
CA GLY A 461 -11.57 -3.39 23.71
C GLY A 461 -10.18 -2.75 23.50
N GLN A 462 -9.87 -2.18 22.33
CA GLN A 462 -8.55 -1.62 22.04
C GLN A 462 -8.09 -0.54 23.03
N TYR A 463 -9.02 0.27 23.54
CA TYR A 463 -8.72 1.39 24.46
C TYR A 463 -9.07 1.07 25.93
N ARG A 464 -9.34 -0.19 26.25
CA ARG A 464 -9.62 -0.61 27.65
C ARG A 464 -8.34 -0.60 28.46
N THR A 465 -8.43 -0.06 29.67
CA THR A 465 -7.30 0.01 30.61
C THR A 465 -7.06 -1.30 31.36
N ASP A 466 -8.06 -2.20 31.39
CA ASP A 466 -7.96 -3.53 31.99
C ASP A 466 -7.33 -4.58 31.05
N GLY A 467 -7.03 -4.21 29.80
CA GLY A 467 -6.39 -5.08 28.82
C GLY A 467 -7.31 -6.12 28.18
N ILE A 468 -8.61 -6.15 28.53
CA ILE A 468 -9.57 -7.08 27.94
C ILE A 468 -9.86 -6.68 26.49
N LYS A 469 -9.68 -7.63 25.57
CA LYS A 469 -9.87 -7.46 24.12
C LYS A 469 -10.98 -8.37 23.59
N TYR A 470 -11.27 -8.26 22.31
CA TYR A 470 -12.15 -9.21 21.61
C TYR A 470 -11.57 -10.65 21.69
N PRO A 471 -12.39 -11.69 21.95
CA PRO A 471 -13.87 -11.67 22.02
C PRO A 471 -14.47 -11.29 23.38
N GLU A 472 -13.75 -11.35 24.50
CA GLU A 472 -14.28 -11.14 25.85
C GLU A 472 -14.88 -9.74 26.05
N ALA A 473 -14.23 -8.70 25.50
CA ALA A 473 -14.72 -7.33 25.57
C ALA A 473 -16.10 -7.13 24.91
N ALA A 474 -16.53 -8.06 24.05
CA ALA A 474 -17.85 -8.04 23.44
C ALA A 474 -18.98 -8.22 24.47
N LYS A 475 -18.70 -8.88 25.62
CA LYS A 475 -19.67 -9.07 26.69
C LYS A 475 -20.18 -7.75 27.27
N ASP A 476 -19.35 -6.71 27.24
CA ASP A 476 -19.64 -5.40 27.84
C ASP A 476 -20.25 -4.38 26.86
N LEU A 477 -20.42 -4.76 25.58
CA LEU A 477 -21.03 -3.89 24.59
C LEU A 477 -22.52 -3.72 24.84
N ARG A 478 -22.97 -2.45 24.79
CA ARG A 478 -24.39 -2.09 24.96
C ARG A 478 -25.11 -2.19 23.60
N LYS A 479 -26.42 -2.24 23.60
CA LYS A 479 -27.26 -2.30 22.38
C LYS A 479 -26.86 -1.28 21.30
N LYS A 480 -26.60 -0.03 21.71
CA LYS A 480 -26.18 1.04 20.80
C LYS A 480 -24.81 0.80 20.17
N ASP A 481 -23.91 0.13 20.89
CA ASP A 481 -22.53 -0.11 20.44
C ASP A 481 -22.54 -1.16 19.30
N TRP A 482 -23.34 -2.21 19.41
CA TRP A 482 -23.56 -3.22 18.36
C TRP A 482 -24.09 -2.59 17.08
N ARG A 483 -25.11 -1.72 17.20
CA ARG A 483 -25.66 -1.00 16.06
C ARG A 483 -24.64 -0.05 15.41
N ALA A 484 -23.82 0.62 16.22
CA ALA A 484 -22.76 1.50 15.73
C ALA A 484 -21.68 0.72 14.96
N TYR A 485 -21.28 -0.47 15.43
CA TYR A 485 -20.36 -1.33 14.70
C TYR A 485 -20.95 -1.81 13.36
N GLY A 486 -22.24 -2.13 13.29
CA GLY A 486 -22.91 -2.47 12.04
C GLY A 486 -22.93 -1.31 11.05
N GLN A 487 -23.24 -0.09 11.52
CA GLN A 487 -23.16 1.13 10.70
C GLN A 487 -21.74 1.40 10.21
N GLN A 488 -20.75 1.24 11.10
CA GLN A 488 -19.33 1.41 10.74
C GLN A 488 -18.91 0.37 9.70
N TYR A 489 -19.35 -0.89 9.84
CA TYR A 489 -19.05 -1.92 8.85
C TYR A 489 -19.54 -1.53 7.46
N ILE A 490 -20.79 -1.10 7.32
CA ILE A 490 -21.35 -0.63 6.03
C ILE A 490 -20.59 0.60 5.52
N GLN A 491 -20.32 1.57 6.38
CA GLN A 491 -19.58 2.78 5.98
C GLN A 491 -18.16 2.48 5.49
N GLU A 492 -17.45 1.59 6.18
CA GLU A 492 -16.08 1.26 5.79
C GLU A 492 -16.00 0.34 4.57
N THR A 493 -17.01 -0.51 4.34
CA THR A 493 -17.08 -1.35 3.14
C THR A 493 -17.39 -0.54 1.89
N GLN A 494 -18.08 0.60 2.02
CA GLN A 494 -18.44 1.48 0.88
C GLN A 494 -17.22 1.87 0.02
N ARG A 495 -16.05 2.07 0.60
CA ARG A 495 -14.82 2.42 -0.14
C ARG A 495 -14.30 1.31 -1.09
N TYR A 496 -14.79 0.08 -0.92
CA TYR A 496 -14.44 -1.05 -1.77
C TYR A 496 -15.50 -1.35 -2.82
N ARG A 497 -16.64 -0.67 -2.75
CA ARG A 497 -17.75 -0.79 -3.70
C ARG A 497 -17.58 0.23 -4.82
N ILE A 498 -17.82 -0.20 -6.04
CA ILE A 498 -17.71 0.61 -7.25
C ILE A 498 -19.05 0.75 -7.98
N THR A 499 -20.08 0.04 -7.51
CA THR A 499 -21.44 0.07 -8.05
C THR A 499 -22.45 0.36 -6.93
N ASP A 500 -23.69 0.72 -7.33
CA ASP A 500 -24.81 0.95 -6.40
C ASP A 500 -25.74 -0.27 -6.29
N LYS A 501 -25.23 -1.48 -6.58
CA LYS A 501 -26.04 -2.70 -6.44
C LYS A 501 -26.49 -2.91 -4.99
N PRO A 502 -27.73 -3.43 -4.75
CA PRO A 502 -28.25 -3.54 -3.38
C PRO A 502 -27.45 -4.49 -2.48
N PHE A 503 -26.84 -5.53 -3.04
CA PHE A 503 -26.04 -6.50 -2.27
C PHE A 503 -24.57 -6.45 -2.68
N PHE A 504 -23.70 -6.87 -1.77
CA PHE A 504 -22.29 -7.06 -2.06
C PHE A 504 -21.72 -8.29 -1.33
N THR A 505 -20.67 -8.88 -1.90
CA THR A 505 -19.97 -9.98 -1.24
C THR A 505 -18.85 -9.44 -0.36
N ASP A 506 -18.64 -10.01 0.84
CA ASP A 506 -17.40 -9.91 1.61
C ASP A 506 -16.80 -11.32 1.68
N LYS A 507 -15.83 -11.57 0.78
CA LYS A 507 -15.24 -12.90 0.66
C LYS A 507 -13.85 -12.91 1.28
N LEU A 508 -13.77 -13.22 2.56
CA LEU A 508 -12.52 -13.50 3.26
C LEU A 508 -12.66 -14.84 4.01
N PRO A 509 -12.08 -15.93 3.47
CA PRO A 509 -12.26 -17.27 4.04
C PRO A 509 -12.04 -17.31 5.55
N ASN A 510 -10.97 -16.72 6.05
CA ASN A 510 -10.60 -16.71 7.47
C ASN A 510 -11.53 -15.85 8.39
N ASN A 511 -12.62 -15.27 7.87
CA ASN A 511 -13.63 -14.60 8.70
C ASN A 511 -14.59 -15.57 9.39
N PHE A 512 -14.44 -16.88 9.21
CA PHE A 512 -15.31 -17.88 9.86
C PHE A 512 -15.39 -17.76 11.39
N PRO A 513 -14.34 -17.33 12.14
CA PRO A 513 -14.46 -17.12 13.59
C PRO A 513 -15.31 -15.89 13.96
N LEU A 514 -15.54 -14.99 13.01
CA LEU A 514 -16.23 -13.70 13.22
C LEU A 514 -17.73 -13.76 12.88
N VAL A 515 -18.27 -14.94 12.53
CA VAL A 515 -19.69 -15.11 12.18
C VAL A 515 -20.60 -14.71 13.34
N GLY A 516 -20.26 -15.04 14.59
CA GLY A 516 -21.01 -14.60 15.77
C GLY A 516 -21.05 -13.08 15.94
N LEU A 517 -19.92 -12.39 15.72
CA LEU A 517 -19.86 -10.93 15.71
C LEU A 517 -20.74 -10.35 14.60
N LEU A 518 -20.58 -10.86 13.37
CA LEU A 518 -21.36 -10.40 12.23
C LEU A 518 -22.87 -10.54 12.48
N SER A 519 -23.30 -11.68 13.03
CA SER A 519 -24.73 -11.95 13.30
C SER A 519 -25.36 -10.96 14.28
N LEU A 520 -24.57 -10.36 15.18
CA LEU A 520 -25.03 -9.35 16.14
C LEU A 520 -24.95 -7.93 15.57
N ILE A 521 -23.92 -7.59 14.80
CA ILE A 521 -23.81 -6.25 14.21
C ILE A 521 -24.67 -6.10 12.95
N MET A 522 -24.89 -7.19 12.19
CA MET A 522 -25.63 -7.26 10.92
C MET A 522 -26.58 -8.46 10.92
N PRO A 523 -27.71 -8.40 11.64
CA PRO A 523 -28.55 -9.58 11.87
C PRO A 523 -29.15 -10.18 10.60
N ASN A 524 -29.29 -9.42 9.51
CA ASN A 524 -29.85 -9.90 8.24
C ASN A 524 -28.78 -10.32 7.22
N ALA A 525 -27.49 -10.15 7.52
CA ALA A 525 -26.42 -10.61 6.65
C ALA A 525 -26.51 -12.13 6.39
N LYS A 526 -26.28 -12.55 5.17
CA LYS A 526 -26.21 -13.97 4.78
C LYS A 526 -24.79 -14.46 4.90
N VAL A 527 -24.61 -15.70 5.36
CA VAL A 527 -23.28 -16.33 5.49
C VAL A 527 -23.25 -17.60 4.66
N ILE A 528 -22.28 -17.70 3.77
CA ILE A 528 -22.05 -18.90 2.95
C ILE A 528 -20.70 -19.48 3.35
N ASN A 529 -20.69 -20.74 3.76
CA ASN A 529 -19.48 -21.46 4.10
C ASN A 529 -19.05 -22.35 2.93
N ALA A 530 -17.94 -22.00 2.29
CA ALA A 530 -17.34 -22.76 1.21
C ALA A 530 -16.58 -23.97 1.78
N ARG A 531 -17.07 -25.18 1.50
CA ARG A 531 -16.47 -26.45 1.92
C ARG A 531 -15.89 -27.19 0.73
N ARG A 532 -14.82 -27.93 0.98
CA ARG A 532 -14.20 -28.83 0.03
C ARG A 532 -13.60 -30.03 0.77
N HIS A 533 -13.38 -31.13 0.08
CA HIS A 533 -12.69 -32.29 0.65
C HIS A 533 -11.42 -31.84 1.40
N PRO A 534 -11.23 -32.25 2.68
CA PRO A 534 -10.13 -31.77 3.53
C PRO A 534 -8.77 -31.86 2.84
N PHE A 535 -8.45 -33.02 2.23
CA PHE A 535 -7.17 -33.22 1.59
C PHE A 535 -6.95 -32.34 0.35
N ASP A 536 -8.01 -32.11 -0.47
CA ASP A 536 -7.88 -31.19 -1.62
C ASP A 536 -7.70 -29.74 -1.17
N SER A 537 -8.37 -29.31 -0.09
CA SER A 537 -8.23 -27.97 0.47
C SER A 537 -6.84 -27.78 1.12
N CYS A 538 -6.41 -28.74 1.94
CA CYS A 538 -5.10 -28.73 2.59
C CYS A 538 -3.98 -28.78 1.56
N LEU A 539 -4.02 -29.71 0.61
CA LEU A 539 -3.00 -29.82 -0.43
C LEU A 539 -2.94 -28.58 -1.33
N GLY A 540 -4.12 -28.03 -1.69
CA GLY A 540 -4.20 -26.79 -2.45
C GLY A 540 -3.59 -25.59 -1.73
N SER A 541 -3.68 -25.57 -0.38
CA SER A 541 -3.08 -24.56 0.48
C SER A 541 -1.58 -24.81 0.66
N TYR A 542 -1.17 -26.04 0.88
CA TYR A 542 0.23 -26.46 1.07
C TYR A 542 1.11 -26.19 -0.16
N LYS A 543 0.54 -26.31 -1.36
CA LYS A 543 1.22 -26.00 -2.63
C LYS A 543 1.19 -24.50 -2.99
N GLN A 544 0.69 -23.64 -2.12
CA GLN A 544 0.57 -22.20 -2.37
C GLN A 544 1.46 -21.41 -1.43
N LEU A 545 2.43 -20.68 -1.96
CA LEU A 545 3.14 -19.67 -1.19
C LEU A 545 2.27 -18.41 -1.15
N PHE A 546 1.73 -18.11 0.02
CA PHE A 546 0.88 -16.95 0.25
C PHE A 546 1.72 -15.71 0.59
N SER A 547 1.31 -14.56 0.12
CA SER A 547 2.02 -13.31 0.42
C SER A 547 1.86 -12.85 1.87
N ARG A 548 0.72 -13.15 2.53
CA ARG A 548 0.42 -12.78 3.93
C ARG A 548 -0.70 -13.64 4.53
N GLY A 549 -0.68 -13.78 5.85
CA GLY A 549 -1.85 -14.15 6.65
C GLY A 549 -2.27 -15.62 6.66
N GLN A 550 -1.46 -16.52 6.07
CA GLN A 550 -1.76 -17.95 6.00
C GLN A 550 -0.61 -18.79 6.57
N ASN A 551 -0.02 -18.36 7.68
CA ASN A 551 1.20 -18.96 8.25
C ASN A 551 1.03 -20.43 8.68
N PHE A 552 -0.19 -20.85 8.98
CA PHE A 552 -0.55 -22.23 9.32
C PHE A 552 -0.43 -23.19 8.12
N THR A 553 -0.31 -22.72 6.89
CA THR A 553 -0.29 -23.59 5.70
C THR A 553 1.07 -24.22 5.41
N TYR A 554 2.13 -23.77 6.10
CA TYR A 554 3.51 -24.19 5.82
C TYR A 554 3.99 -25.39 6.63
N ASP A 555 3.13 -26.00 7.45
CA ASP A 555 3.37 -27.27 8.13
C ASP A 555 2.13 -28.15 8.02
N MET A 556 2.35 -29.47 7.87
CA MET A 556 1.25 -30.41 7.67
C MET A 556 0.37 -30.56 8.93
N LEU A 557 1.00 -30.56 10.12
CA LEU A 557 0.29 -30.70 11.38
C LEU A 557 -0.47 -29.40 11.73
N ASP A 558 0.18 -28.24 11.57
CA ASP A 558 -0.45 -26.94 11.78
C ASP A 558 -1.68 -26.77 10.88
N LEU A 559 -1.58 -27.19 9.61
CA LEU A 559 -2.67 -27.11 8.64
C LEU A 559 -3.83 -28.05 8.98
N ALA A 560 -3.53 -29.28 9.40
CA ALA A 560 -4.56 -30.22 9.88
C ALA A 560 -5.25 -29.71 11.12
N HIS A 561 -4.49 -29.21 12.09
CA HIS A 561 -5.04 -28.60 13.32
C HIS A 561 -5.92 -27.39 13.03
N TYR A 562 -5.49 -26.51 12.12
CA TYR A 562 -6.31 -25.37 11.68
C TYR A 562 -7.63 -25.82 11.02
N TYR A 563 -7.58 -26.90 10.22
CA TYR A 563 -8.80 -27.48 9.63
C TYR A 563 -9.76 -28.00 10.71
N GLN A 564 -9.25 -28.71 11.73
CA GLN A 564 -10.05 -29.18 12.87
C GLN A 564 -10.71 -28.02 13.63
N GLN A 565 -9.95 -26.93 13.87
CA GLN A 565 -10.47 -25.73 14.52
C GLN A 565 -11.56 -25.06 13.68
N TYR A 566 -11.37 -24.95 12.37
CA TYR A 566 -12.37 -24.45 11.45
C TYR A 566 -13.66 -25.29 11.51
N ASP A 567 -13.56 -26.60 11.41
CA ASP A 567 -14.72 -27.50 11.44
C ASP A 567 -15.47 -27.40 12.77
N SER A 568 -14.74 -27.34 13.89
CA SER A 568 -15.29 -27.18 15.23
C SER A 568 -16.08 -25.84 15.37
N ILE A 569 -15.55 -24.73 14.85
CA ILE A 569 -16.22 -23.43 14.89
C ILE A 569 -17.46 -23.41 13.98
N ILE A 570 -17.40 -23.98 12.80
CA ILE A 570 -18.56 -24.04 11.89
C ILE A 570 -19.68 -24.90 12.51
N LYS A 571 -19.33 -26.04 13.12
CA LYS A 571 -20.30 -26.86 13.88
C LYS A 571 -20.94 -26.08 15.03
N HIS A 572 -20.14 -25.30 15.77
CA HIS A 572 -20.66 -24.41 16.81
C HIS A 572 -21.65 -23.39 16.25
N TRP A 573 -21.31 -22.71 15.15
CA TRP A 573 -22.23 -21.74 14.54
C TRP A 573 -23.54 -22.37 14.06
N HIS A 574 -23.52 -23.57 13.49
CA HIS A 574 -24.73 -24.29 13.13
C HIS A 574 -25.61 -24.60 14.33
N GLN A 575 -25.01 -24.87 15.51
CA GLN A 575 -25.74 -25.15 16.74
C GLN A 575 -26.38 -23.89 17.37
N VAL A 576 -25.65 -22.76 17.40
CA VAL A 576 -26.09 -21.55 18.10
C VAL A 576 -26.80 -20.53 17.18
N LEU A 577 -26.63 -20.64 15.85
CA LEU A 577 -27.23 -19.81 14.84
C LEU A 577 -27.91 -20.67 13.74
N PRO A 578 -28.93 -21.48 14.08
CA PRO A 578 -29.52 -22.40 13.10
C PRO A 578 -30.14 -21.65 11.91
N GLY A 579 -29.84 -22.12 10.70
CA GLY A 579 -30.32 -21.53 9.44
C GLY A 579 -29.60 -20.27 8.98
N LYS A 580 -28.64 -19.74 9.73
CA LYS A 580 -27.86 -18.55 9.36
C LYS A 580 -26.74 -18.81 8.36
N ILE A 581 -26.27 -20.03 8.25
CA ILE A 581 -25.12 -20.43 7.45
C ILE A 581 -25.54 -21.48 6.45
N LEU A 582 -25.17 -21.27 5.20
CA LEU A 582 -25.32 -22.23 4.12
C LEU A 582 -23.98 -22.90 3.82
N ASP A 583 -23.85 -24.20 4.08
CA ASP A 583 -22.71 -24.97 3.61
C ASP A 583 -22.84 -25.26 2.10
N VAL A 584 -21.80 -24.90 1.33
CA VAL A 584 -21.70 -25.15 -0.10
C VAL A 584 -20.46 -26.00 -0.37
N HIS A 585 -20.67 -27.26 -0.74
CA HIS A 585 -19.58 -28.18 -1.08
C HIS A 585 -19.15 -28.00 -2.53
N TYR A 586 -17.84 -27.78 -2.73
CA TYR A 586 -17.23 -27.58 -4.04
C TYR A 586 -17.55 -28.73 -4.99
N GLU A 587 -17.46 -29.98 -4.51
CA GLU A 587 -17.67 -31.19 -5.26
C GLU A 587 -19.13 -31.28 -5.78
N GLN A 588 -20.11 -30.93 -4.93
CA GLN A 588 -21.51 -30.85 -5.32
C GLN A 588 -21.75 -29.75 -6.36
N THR A 589 -21.06 -28.62 -6.21
CA THR A 589 -21.16 -27.51 -7.18
C THR A 589 -20.58 -27.90 -8.53
N VAL A 590 -19.50 -28.68 -8.56
CA VAL A 590 -18.91 -29.19 -9.79
C VAL A 590 -19.76 -30.28 -10.43
N ASP A 591 -20.46 -31.09 -9.64
CA ASP A 591 -21.26 -32.18 -10.12
C ASP A 591 -22.61 -31.69 -10.69
N ASP A 592 -23.30 -30.79 -9.98
CA ASP A 592 -24.57 -30.19 -10.38
C ASP A 592 -24.59 -28.68 -10.07
N LEU A 593 -24.04 -27.91 -11.02
CA LEU A 593 -23.91 -26.45 -10.87
C LEU A 593 -25.27 -25.78 -10.73
N GLU A 594 -26.25 -26.12 -11.55
CA GLU A 594 -27.52 -25.41 -11.56
C GLU A 594 -28.29 -25.58 -10.26
N THR A 595 -28.39 -26.79 -9.74
CA THR A 595 -29.04 -27.04 -8.43
C THR A 595 -28.36 -26.28 -7.30
N GLN A 596 -27.01 -26.25 -7.28
CA GLN A 596 -26.30 -25.51 -6.24
C GLN A 596 -26.43 -23.99 -6.38
N VAL A 597 -26.40 -23.47 -7.59
CA VAL A 597 -26.64 -22.04 -7.85
C VAL A 597 -28.05 -21.63 -7.40
N ARG A 598 -29.08 -22.39 -7.74
CA ARG A 598 -30.45 -22.12 -7.26
C ARG A 598 -30.52 -22.12 -5.73
N ARG A 599 -29.92 -23.11 -5.08
CA ARG A 599 -29.86 -23.22 -3.62
C ARG A 599 -29.13 -22.01 -2.97
N ILE A 600 -28.06 -21.52 -3.58
CA ILE A 600 -27.33 -20.33 -3.11
C ILE A 600 -28.18 -19.07 -3.25
N LEU A 601 -28.82 -18.90 -4.41
CA LEU A 601 -29.65 -17.73 -4.68
C LEU A 601 -30.93 -17.72 -3.79
N ASP A 602 -31.60 -18.86 -3.61
CA ASP A 602 -32.74 -19.00 -2.70
C ASP A 602 -32.36 -18.63 -1.26
N PHE A 603 -31.20 -19.10 -0.78
CA PHE A 603 -30.70 -18.74 0.56
C PHE A 603 -30.44 -17.23 0.68
N CYS A 604 -29.95 -16.60 -0.38
CA CYS A 604 -29.71 -15.16 -0.42
C CYS A 604 -30.98 -14.34 -0.72
N GLU A 605 -32.15 -14.99 -0.91
CA GLU A 605 -33.42 -14.35 -1.29
C GLU A 605 -33.33 -13.60 -2.63
N LEU A 606 -32.52 -14.14 -3.56
CA LEU A 606 -32.30 -13.60 -4.89
C LEU A 606 -33.01 -14.40 -5.96
N PRO A 607 -33.60 -13.78 -6.99
CA PRO A 607 -34.21 -14.50 -8.12
C PRO A 607 -33.09 -15.23 -8.90
N PHE A 608 -33.50 -16.34 -9.56
CA PHE A 608 -32.56 -17.05 -10.44
C PHE A 608 -32.24 -16.22 -11.68
N GLU A 609 -30.94 -16.14 -12.00
CA GLU A 609 -30.42 -15.55 -13.23
C GLU A 609 -29.46 -16.51 -13.94
N GLN A 610 -29.58 -16.66 -15.26
CA GLN A 610 -28.75 -17.53 -16.09
C GLN A 610 -27.26 -17.09 -16.03
N SER A 611 -27.00 -15.80 -15.88
CA SER A 611 -25.64 -15.26 -15.73
C SER A 611 -24.85 -15.89 -14.57
N CYS A 612 -25.53 -16.36 -13.52
CA CYS A 612 -24.90 -17.08 -12.41
C CYS A 612 -24.40 -18.48 -12.81
N ILE A 613 -25.02 -19.11 -13.81
CA ILE A 613 -24.53 -20.37 -14.40
C ILE A 613 -23.36 -20.08 -15.36
N ASP A 614 -23.49 -19.00 -16.13
CA ASP A 614 -22.49 -18.56 -17.10
C ASP A 614 -21.43 -17.64 -16.45
N PHE A 615 -21.15 -17.81 -15.18
CA PHE A 615 -20.30 -16.97 -14.33
C PHE A 615 -18.91 -16.68 -14.92
N HIS A 616 -18.38 -17.57 -15.73
CA HIS A 616 -17.09 -17.45 -16.39
C HIS A 616 -17.04 -16.36 -17.48
N GLN A 617 -18.22 -15.89 -17.95
CA GLN A 617 -18.36 -14.81 -18.91
C GLN A 617 -18.40 -13.42 -18.23
N THR A 618 -18.51 -13.38 -16.89
CA THR A 618 -18.58 -12.12 -16.16
C THR A 618 -17.19 -11.50 -16.02
N GLU A 619 -16.98 -10.37 -16.66
CA GLU A 619 -15.74 -9.62 -16.62
C GLU A 619 -15.67 -8.75 -15.36
N ARG A 620 -14.72 -9.06 -14.49
CA ARG A 620 -14.35 -8.24 -13.32
C ARG A 620 -12.90 -8.48 -12.92
N ALA A 621 -12.32 -7.54 -12.19
CA ALA A 621 -11.01 -7.72 -11.58
C ALA A 621 -11.09 -8.73 -10.41
N ILE A 622 -10.37 -9.84 -10.50
CA ILE A 622 -10.32 -10.89 -9.48
C ILE A 622 -8.89 -11.00 -8.95
N LYS A 623 -8.71 -10.73 -7.65
CA LYS A 623 -7.40 -10.66 -7.01
C LYS A 623 -7.20 -11.81 -6.03
N THR A 624 -7.22 -13.05 -6.53
CA THR A 624 -7.01 -14.26 -5.72
C THR A 624 -6.12 -15.26 -6.47
N ALA A 625 -5.55 -16.22 -5.75
CA ALA A 625 -4.80 -17.32 -6.34
C ALA A 625 -5.63 -18.25 -7.26
N SER A 626 -6.95 -18.06 -7.28
CA SER A 626 -7.90 -18.83 -8.11
C SER A 626 -8.53 -18.01 -9.24
N SER A 627 -8.03 -16.78 -9.50
CA SER A 627 -8.61 -15.87 -10.49
C SER A 627 -8.77 -16.50 -11.87
N GLU A 628 -7.77 -17.21 -12.33
CA GLU A 628 -7.76 -17.82 -13.66
C GLU A 628 -8.74 -19.01 -13.79
N GLN A 629 -8.92 -19.72 -12.68
CA GLN A 629 -9.81 -20.92 -12.67
C GLN A 629 -11.28 -20.53 -12.82
N VAL A 630 -11.69 -19.39 -12.28
CA VAL A 630 -13.09 -18.96 -12.35
C VAL A 630 -13.44 -18.15 -13.62
N ARG A 631 -12.45 -17.91 -14.49
CA ARG A 631 -12.65 -17.35 -15.83
C ARG A 631 -12.92 -18.42 -16.89
N GLN A 632 -12.95 -19.66 -16.49
CA GLN A 632 -13.23 -20.81 -17.35
C GLN A 632 -14.52 -21.51 -16.91
N PRO A 633 -15.22 -22.20 -17.81
CA PRO A 633 -16.32 -23.06 -17.42
C PRO A 633 -15.90 -24.06 -16.34
N ILE A 634 -16.85 -24.48 -15.52
CA ILE A 634 -16.56 -25.43 -14.44
C ILE A 634 -16.03 -26.75 -15.01
N TYR A 635 -15.02 -27.34 -14.38
CA TYR A 635 -14.38 -28.56 -14.86
C TYR A 635 -14.10 -29.52 -13.71
N LYS A 636 -14.21 -30.84 -13.99
CA LYS A 636 -14.05 -31.90 -12.97
C LYS A 636 -12.59 -32.22 -12.60
N GLY A 637 -11.62 -31.76 -13.37
CA GLY A 637 -10.19 -32.11 -13.19
C GLY A 637 -9.54 -31.59 -11.90
N ALA A 638 -10.24 -30.72 -11.14
CA ALA A 638 -9.79 -30.23 -9.84
C ALA A 638 -10.20 -31.13 -8.66
N LEU A 639 -11.04 -32.12 -8.88
CA LEU A 639 -11.53 -33.04 -7.86
C LEU A 639 -10.52 -34.18 -7.60
N GLY A 640 -10.33 -34.54 -6.33
CA GLY A 640 -9.51 -35.66 -5.93
C GLY A 640 -8.02 -35.55 -6.30
N THR A 641 -7.52 -34.34 -6.51
CA THR A 641 -6.12 -34.10 -6.91
C THR A 641 -5.12 -34.60 -5.85
N TRP A 642 -5.56 -34.66 -4.60
CA TRP A 642 -4.77 -35.19 -3.47
C TRP A 642 -4.36 -36.63 -3.66
N ARG A 643 -5.09 -37.45 -4.42
CA ARG A 643 -4.77 -38.86 -4.66
C ARG A 643 -3.43 -39.07 -5.33
N ARG A 644 -2.97 -38.10 -6.12
CA ARG A 644 -1.63 -38.11 -6.75
C ARG A 644 -0.50 -38.02 -5.74
N TYR A 645 -0.81 -37.60 -4.52
CA TYR A 645 0.15 -37.42 -3.43
C TYR A 645 -0.19 -38.30 -2.21
N GLU A 646 -1.13 -39.23 -2.35
CA GLU A 646 -1.69 -40.03 -1.24
C GLU A 646 -0.62 -40.66 -0.37
N GLN A 647 0.45 -41.18 -0.97
CA GLN A 647 1.59 -41.79 -0.26
C GLN A 647 2.30 -40.87 0.73
N PHE A 648 2.14 -39.56 0.59
CA PHE A 648 2.74 -38.53 1.47
C PHE A 648 1.79 -37.96 2.52
N LEU A 649 0.50 -38.30 2.46
CA LEU A 649 -0.55 -37.68 3.24
C LEU A 649 -0.96 -38.48 4.49
N GLY A 650 -0.18 -39.44 4.96
CA GLY A 650 -0.50 -40.30 6.10
C GLY A 650 -0.84 -39.51 7.37
N LEU A 651 -0.14 -38.39 7.62
CA LEU A 651 -0.43 -37.51 8.75
C LEU A 651 -1.84 -36.91 8.66
N TRP A 652 -2.29 -36.47 7.49
CA TRP A 652 -3.64 -35.92 7.33
C TRP A 652 -4.71 -37.02 7.39
N GLN A 653 -4.41 -38.25 6.97
CA GLN A 653 -5.32 -39.41 7.14
C GLN A 653 -5.58 -39.66 8.62
N GLU A 654 -4.54 -39.63 9.46
CA GLU A 654 -4.65 -39.76 10.90
C GLU A 654 -5.43 -38.59 11.54
N GLN A 655 -5.13 -37.35 11.18
CA GLN A 655 -5.67 -36.17 11.85
C GLN A 655 -7.07 -35.75 11.38
N LEU A 656 -7.45 -36.05 10.13
CA LEU A 656 -8.68 -35.55 9.49
C LEU A 656 -9.67 -36.66 9.11
N GLY A 657 -9.36 -37.93 9.40
CA GLY A 657 -10.20 -39.07 9.01
C GLY A 657 -11.64 -38.95 9.47
N ASP A 658 -11.88 -38.62 10.73
CA ASP A 658 -13.22 -38.47 11.29
C ASP A 658 -14.05 -37.39 10.57
N ILE A 659 -13.40 -36.26 10.18
CA ILE A 659 -14.06 -35.19 9.43
C ILE A 659 -14.43 -35.65 8.01
N ILE A 660 -13.58 -36.45 7.39
CA ILE A 660 -13.85 -37.02 6.07
C ILE A 660 -15.07 -37.97 6.12
N ASP A 661 -15.20 -38.71 7.21
CA ASP A 661 -16.32 -39.66 7.38
C ASP A 661 -17.69 -38.95 7.52
N GLU A 662 -17.71 -37.70 7.92
CA GLU A 662 -18.91 -36.87 8.02
C GLU A 662 -19.29 -36.18 6.68
N LEU A 663 -18.44 -36.24 5.66
CA LEU A 663 -18.70 -35.55 4.39
C LEU A 663 -19.88 -36.18 3.60
N PRO A 664 -20.60 -35.39 2.78
CA PRO A 664 -21.53 -35.91 1.81
C PRO A 664 -20.87 -36.94 0.88
N ALA A 665 -21.63 -37.95 0.46
CA ALA A 665 -21.10 -39.05 -0.37
C ALA A 665 -20.40 -38.54 -1.66
N VAL A 666 -20.93 -37.51 -2.29
CA VAL A 666 -20.33 -36.88 -3.50
C VAL A 666 -18.97 -36.28 -3.20
N SER A 667 -18.82 -35.59 -2.03
CA SER A 667 -17.55 -35.01 -1.63
C SER A 667 -16.54 -36.09 -1.19
N LYS A 668 -16.99 -37.10 -0.45
CA LYS A 668 -16.17 -38.21 0.03
C LYS A 668 -15.56 -39.03 -1.13
N ASN A 669 -16.34 -39.25 -2.18
CA ASN A 669 -15.97 -40.06 -3.34
C ASN A 669 -15.41 -39.22 -4.51
N ALA A 670 -15.22 -37.90 -4.33
CA ALA A 670 -14.72 -37.05 -5.40
C ALA A 670 -13.37 -37.52 -5.95
N GLY A 671 -13.30 -37.70 -7.28
CA GLY A 671 -12.10 -38.13 -7.96
C GLY A 671 -11.90 -39.69 -8.03
N LEU A 672 -12.93 -40.46 -7.66
CA LEU A 672 -12.99 -41.92 -7.94
C LEU A 672 -13.43 -42.18 -9.36
#